data_ad32eeb46ce80bf87e60474de68f11dc
#
_entry.id   ad32eeb46ce80bf87e60474de68f11dc
#
_cell.length_a   1.000
_cell.length_b   1.000
_cell.length_c   1.000
_cell.angle_alpha   90.00
_cell.angle_beta   90.00
_cell.angle_gamma   90.00
#
_symmetry.space_group_name_H-M   'P 1'
#
loop_
_entity.id
_entity.type
_entity.pdbx_description
1 polymer ?
#
loop_
_entity_poly.entity_id
_entity_poly.type
_entity_poly.pdbx_seq_one_letter_code
_entity_poly.pdbx_strand_id
1 'polypeptide(L)'
;MKRKKMPVLLLTAVCCLAMLPTAAVATTAAEPATQTETTISDTELVDSGISYVETVETIANPGAGYTTTDWYTCAPGNTPIHDKNGSVVLMFIDIGKFSSGANGTTNEDGTYVEGTDYDLDEQFFQNVRASFENCRKNGSTIAVRFRYDANGKDNPEPATFDQVLRHIQQIKENGLLEDYKDILMFVETGFVGKWGEQHGGKYTSLDYKVQLVNAMLDCVPKEVPITVRTPNIFEKWAGITTEEMATYVAEPGSDAARIGLYNDGYMGSDSDLGTYSNRAAQTAWMEKQMEHTYYGGEFSGNLDWAKKYDTYLPENAIPEMYRTHLSYINANIYQLYKDYTFGKEYDVENGNHSAYYGQTVFQFIRDHLGYRFVIRNSKLSKQVTAGDTLQCQLSIENTGFANPIRKMKAEVLLEKDGDYIQTTVDIDPTTWLSCTTTDIPLTIQLPGDLEAGNWNVYLRLSIGNQDIPDSTLRTVHFANADVWDGMLGANRIGTVAVTAATDAEQLTQHDFYQVTETPTISDGSRYTRKEVVSTDGKRSGETEWRENALYHTEDNSNLYLTNDDQYLYVMAEMPMEDVVSPVYNLQIIHADPENPTATKRYWMYHMRNGYVYFNQGSYTGTICKYDGNCVEWKIPFSVLELEPGTELTSVRVMIQDSSVDGWKVTSDQYADRSYVVTDTFPTYNAPRSMVLKEGESISLSTVTTLTGATYQWYHDDVAIPDATASSYMISDATTDTIGSYTVEITAPSGTKKTLSICDVTDVLSSIKMGDVNGDASVDLLDVVLLQKYLIRKTDGSKINVQQADCQPDEKLDVLDLVVLKRMLFPPSEPETEQGL
;
A
#
# COMPACT_ATOMS: atom_id res chain seq x y z
N MET A 1 -27.24 40.82 -49.62
CA MET A 1 -28.60 40.82 -50.17
C MET A 1 -29.37 39.63 -49.68
N LYS A 2 -30.51 39.94 -49.01
CA LYS A 2 -31.68 39.11 -48.70
C LYS A 2 -31.58 37.74 -48.06
N ARG A 3 -31.98 37.75 -46.79
CA ARG A 3 -32.59 36.70 -45.95
C ARG A 3 -33.67 35.86 -46.68
N LYS A 4 -33.81 34.62 -46.28
CA LYS A 4 -35.12 33.96 -46.07
C LYS A 4 -35.03 32.95 -44.95
N LYS A 5 -35.99 33.11 -44.01
CA LYS A 5 -36.29 32.25 -42.85
C LYS A 5 -37.41 31.27 -43.22
N MET A 6 -37.46 30.15 -42.44
CA MET A 6 -38.60 29.37 -41.94
C MET A 6 -39.12 28.20 -42.80
N PRO A 7 -39.86 27.22 -42.21
CA PRO A 7 -40.18 26.96 -40.82
C PRO A 7 -40.00 25.45 -40.33
N VAL A 8 -40.07 25.30 -39.02
CA VAL A 8 -40.29 24.07 -38.22
C VAL A 8 -41.61 23.34 -38.62
N LEU A 9 -41.54 21.99 -38.69
CA LEU A 9 -42.72 21.17 -38.65
C LEU A 9 -42.52 20.04 -37.60
N LEU A 10 -43.38 20.11 -36.59
CA LEU A 10 -43.60 19.11 -35.56
C LEU A 10 -44.40 17.95 -36.18
N LEU A 11 -43.98 16.72 -36.00
CA LEU A 11 -44.86 15.54 -36.36
C LEU A 11 -44.88 14.57 -35.16
N THR A 12 -45.98 14.65 -34.42
CA THR A 12 -46.48 13.64 -33.47
C THR A 12 -47.00 12.42 -34.24
N ALA A 13 -46.47 11.23 -33.98
CA ALA A 13 -47.03 9.99 -34.42
C ALA A 13 -47.51 9.14 -33.25
N VAL A 14 -48.83 9.02 -33.14
CA VAL A 14 -49.56 8.08 -32.27
C VAL A 14 -49.47 6.69 -32.94
N CYS A 15 -49.01 5.68 -32.24
CA CYS A 15 -49.15 4.28 -32.69
C CYS A 15 -50.20 3.56 -31.84
N CYS A 16 -51.21 3.09 -32.53
CA CYS A 16 -52.30 2.27 -31.99
C CYS A 16 -51.85 0.84 -31.72
N LEU A 17 -52.36 0.29 -30.61
CA LEU A 17 -52.36 -1.12 -30.24
C LEU A 17 -53.13 -1.94 -31.28
N ALA A 18 -52.63 -3.09 -31.68
CA ALA A 18 -53.38 -4.19 -32.23
C ALA A 18 -53.16 -5.45 -31.36
N MET A 19 -54.24 -5.88 -30.70
CA MET A 19 -54.31 -7.16 -29.98
C MET A 19 -54.67 -8.28 -30.98
N LEU A 20 -54.01 -9.44 -30.88
CA LEU A 20 -54.48 -10.74 -31.33
C LEU A 20 -54.22 -11.76 -30.21
N PRO A 21 -55.17 -12.74 -30.01
CA PRO A 21 -55.12 -13.63 -28.86
C PRO A 21 -54.33 -14.91 -29.18
N THR A 22 -53.44 -15.29 -28.28
CA THR A 22 -52.86 -16.63 -28.27
C THR A 22 -53.33 -17.42 -27.06
N ALA A 23 -53.67 -18.65 -27.31
CA ALA A 23 -54.28 -19.60 -26.40
C ALA A 23 -53.39 -19.90 -25.17
N ALA A 24 -54.06 -19.98 -24.03
CA ALA A 24 -53.48 -20.37 -22.77
C ALA A 24 -53.16 -21.86 -22.75
N VAL A 25 -51.88 -22.21 -22.53
CA VAL A 25 -51.49 -23.50 -21.99
C VAL A 25 -51.23 -23.29 -20.50
N ALA A 26 -52.06 -23.91 -19.70
CA ALA A 26 -51.90 -23.90 -18.25
C ALA A 26 -50.71 -24.80 -17.85
N THR A 27 -49.62 -24.17 -17.48
CA THR A 27 -48.58 -24.80 -16.69
C THR A 27 -48.77 -24.35 -15.25
N THR A 28 -49.06 -25.28 -14.37
CA THR A 28 -49.08 -25.05 -12.90
C THR A 28 -47.73 -24.53 -12.45
N ALA A 29 -47.68 -23.26 -12.13
CA ALA A 29 -46.54 -22.68 -11.46
C ALA A 29 -46.50 -23.20 -10.02
N ALA A 30 -45.41 -23.86 -9.65
CA ALA A 30 -45.05 -24.09 -8.27
C ALA A 30 -44.81 -22.72 -7.62
N GLU A 31 -45.44 -22.50 -6.47
CA GLU A 31 -45.19 -21.33 -5.65
C GLU A 31 -43.69 -21.19 -5.35
N PRO A 32 -43.11 -19.99 -5.46
CA PRO A 32 -41.77 -19.78 -5.01
C PRO A 32 -41.73 -20.00 -3.48
N ALA A 33 -40.80 -20.84 -3.04
CA ALA A 33 -40.51 -21.01 -1.64
C ALA A 33 -40.23 -19.62 -1.06
N THR A 34 -41.02 -19.25 -0.06
CA THR A 34 -40.79 -18.09 0.77
C THR A 34 -39.34 -18.15 1.30
N GLN A 35 -38.45 -17.33 0.78
CA GLN A 35 -37.22 -17.00 1.48
C GLN A 35 -37.69 -16.41 2.81
N THR A 36 -37.37 -17.06 3.89
CA THR A 36 -37.44 -16.50 5.20
C THR A 36 -36.49 -15.32 5.14
N GLU A 37 -37.02 -14.11 4.93
CA GLU A 37 -36.32 -12.90 5.29
C GLU A 37 -35.95 -13.06 6.76
N THR A 38 -34.67 -13.27 7.02
CA THR A 38 -34.11 -13.08 8.34
C THR A 38 -34.43 -11.63 8.66
N THR A 39 -35.39 -11.38 9.53
CA THR A 39 -35.68 -10.06 10.04
C THR A 39 -34.40 -9.63 10.76
N ILE A 40 -33.57 -8.86 10.05
CA ILE A 40 -32.52 -8.05 10.65
C ILE A 40 -33.27 -7.13 11.60
N SER A 41 -33.00 -7.27 12.88
CA SER A 41 -33.49 -6.34 13.91
C SER A 41 -33.16 -4.93 13.41
N ASP A 42 -34.15 -4.02 13.38
CA ASP A 42 -33.98 -2.61 13.04
C ASP A 42 -33.01 -1.98 14.06
N THR A 43 -31.71 -2.19 13.87
CA THR A 43 -30.67 -1.52 14.65
C THR A 43 -30.63 -0.10 14.13
N GLU A 44 -31.14 0.83 14.93
CA GLU A 44 -31.15 2.25 14.59
C GLU A 44 -29.73 2.73 14.36
N LEU A 45 -29.38 3.07 13.11
CA LEU A 45 -28.13 3.71 12.76
C LEU A 45 -28.21 5.17 13.19
N VAL A 46 -27.23 5.61 13.97
CA VAL A 46 -27.11 6.99 14.42
C VAL A 46 -25.84 7.60 13.82
N ASP A 47 -25.86 8.91 13.64
CA ASP A 47 -24.66 9.67 13.26
C ASP A 47 -23.53 9.39 14.27
N SER A 48 -22.32 9.23 13.75
CA SER A 48 -21.11 8.97 14.55
C SER A 48 -20.80 10.06 15.58
N GLY A 49 -21.37 11.27 15.38
CA GLY A 49 -21.08 12.46 16.19
C GLY A 49 -19.71 13.09 15.88
N ILE A 50 -18.96 12.54 14.92
CA ILE A 50 -17.67 13.10 14.48
C ILE A 50 -17.93 14.19 13.44
N SER A 51 -17.25 15.33 13.58
CA SER A 51 -17.25 16.37 12.57
C SER A 51 -16.18 16.06 11.51
N TYR A 52 -16.61 15.60 10.34
CA TYR A 52 -15.69 15.25 9.25
C TYR A 52 -15.32 16.50 8.43
N VAL A 53 -14.44 17.32 8.99
CA VAL A 53 -13.92 18.50 8.30
C VAL A 53 -12.79 18.08 7.38
N GLU A 54 -12.86 18.44 6.10
CA GLU A 54 -11.78 18.20 5.16
C GLU A 54 -10.56 19.05 5.51
N THR A 55 -9.38 18.42 5.66
CA THR A 55 -8.12 19.12 5.91
C THR A 55 -7.42 19.49 4.61
N VAL A 56 -6.63 20.58 4.64
CA VAL A 56 -5.71 20.98 3.57
C VAL A 56 -4.25 20.57 3.88
N GLU A 57 -4.05 19.75 4.87
CA GLU A 57 -2.76 19.16 5.17
C GLU A 57 -2.27 18.26 4.04
N THR A 58 -0.96 18.21 3.89
CA THR A 58 -0.33 17.32 2.91
C THR A 58 -0.29 15.91 3.45
N ILE A 59 -1.00 15.02 2.78
CA ILE A 59 -1.08 13.61 3.13
C ILE A 59 -0.29 12.80 2.09
N ALA A 60 0.69 12.05 2.57
CA ALA A 60 1.53 11.20 1.74
C ALA A 60 0.98 9.76 1.71
N ASN A 61 -0.05 9.53 0.91
CA ASN A 61 -0.64 8.20 0.74
C ASN A 61 0.21 7.28 -0.16
N PRO A 62 0.22 5.96 0.07
CA PRO A 62 1.00 5.03 -0.72
C PRO A 62 0.50 4.97 -2.18
N GLY A 63 1.43 4.85 -3.13
CA GLY A 63 1.10 4.73 -4.56
C GLY A 63 0.56 6.00 -5.21
N ALA A 64 0.76 7.17 -4.63
CA ALA A 64 0.30 8.46 -5.14
C ALA A 64 1.20 9.60 -4.67
N GLY A 65 1.22 10.72 -5.41
CA GLY A 65 1.91 11.93 -4.97
C GLY A 65 3.20 12.24 -5.70
N TYR A 66 4.09 12.99 -5.05
CA TYR A 66 5.39 13.31 -5.64
C TYR A 66 6.34 12.13 -5.61
N THR A 67 7.09 11.95 -6.73
CA THR A 67 8.14 10.95 -6.80
C THR A 67 9.38 11.35 -6.02
N THR A 68 9.93 10.41 -5.25
CA THR A 68 11.32 10.43 -4.79
C THR A 68 12.16 9.66 -5.79
N THR A 69 13.08 10.33 -6.47
CA THR A 69 13.88 9.70 -7.53
C THR A 69 15.12 9.02 -6.94
N ASP A 70 15.41 7.81 -7.41
CA ASP A 70 16.62 7.07 -7.09
C ASP A 70 17.36 6.63 -8.36
N TRP A 71 18.64 6.94 -8.46
CA TRP A 71 19.49 6.59 -9.61
C TRP A 71 20.48 5.50 -9.22
N TYR A 72 20.38 4.38 -9.91
CA TYR A 72 21.20 3.19 -9.71
C TYR A 72 22.16 2.99 -10.87
N THR A 73 23.46 3.04 -10.69
CA THR A 73 24.40 2.62 -11.74
C THR A 73 24.91 1.23 -11.46
N CYS A 74 24.42 0.25 -12.22
CA CYS A 74 24.78 -1.16 -12.11
C CYS A 74 25.84 -1.54 -13.15
N ALA A 75 26.77 -2.40 -12.75
CA ALA A 75 27.78 -2.96 -13.63
C ALA A 75 28.04 -4.42 -13.25
N PRO A 76 28.57 -5.25 -14.18
CA PRO A 76 28.95 -6.61 -13.86
C PRO A 76 29.86 -6.70 -12.62
N GLY A 77 29.44 -7.46 -11.60
CA GLY A 77 30.14 -7.61 -10.33
C GLY A 77 30.17 -6.34 -9.46
N ASN A 78 29.39 -5.30 -9.78
CA ASN A 78 29.37 -4.05 -9.02
C ASN A 78 27.99 -3.36 -9.12
N THR A 79 27.01 -3.85 -8.37
CA THR A 79 25.70 -3.24 -8.22
C THR A 79 25.58 -2.71 -6.80
N PRO A 80 25.24 -1.42 -6.59
CA PRO A 80 25.07 -0.87 -5.24
C PRO A 80 23.78 -1.38 -4.57
N ILE A 81 23.70 -1.23 -3.25
CA ILE A 81 22.46 -1.37 -2.47
C ILE A 81 22.02 0.03 -2.06
N HIS A 82 20.77 0.36 -2.29
CA HIS A 82 20.20 1.66 -1.93
C HIS A 82 19.14 1.50 -0.84
N ASP A 83 18.93 2.58 -0.12
CA ASP A 83 17.91 2.72 0.89
C ASP A 83 17.19 4.05 0.66
N LYS A 84 15.95 3.95 0.19
CA LYS A 84 15.11 5.09 -0.14
C LYS A 84 13.73 4.93 0.47
N ASN A 85 13.12 6.05 0.81
CA ASN A 85 11.75 6.12 1.28
C ASN A 85 10.94 7.18 0.51
N GLY A 86 9.65 7.01 0.47
CA GLY A 86 8.71 7.92 -0.16
C GLY A 86 7.38 7.24 -0.46
N SER A 87 6.33 8.02 -0.66
CA SER A 87 5.04 7.48 -1.11
C SER A 87 5.18 6.77 -2.46
N VAL A 88 6.00 7.34 -3.35
CA VAL A 88 6.39 6.76 -4.63
C VAL A 88 7.90 6.94 -4.81
N VAL A 89 8.66 5.85 -4.78
CA VAL A 89 10.09 5.85 -5.11
C VAL A 89 10.25 5.44 -6.56
N LEU A 90 10.64 6.37 -7.43
CA LEU A 90 10.92 6.10 -8.84
C LEU A 90 12.39 5.68 -8.98
N MET A 91 12.61 4.39 -9.23
CA MET A 91 13.94 3.79 -9.30
C MET A 91 14.39 3.65 -10.75
N PHE A 92 15.39 4.44 -11.13
CA PHE A 92 16.08 4.29 -12.41
C PHE A 92 17.25 3.31 -12.26
N ILE A 93 17.08 2.10 -12.75
CA ILE A 93 18.08 1.03 -12.69
C ILE A 93 18.90 1.04 -13.98
N ASP A 94 20.07 1.67 -13.91
CA ASP A 94 20.96 1.89 -15.06
C ASP A 94 21.81 0.64 -15.33
N ILE A 95 21.41 -0.14 -16.33
CA ILE A 95 22.08 -1.39 -16.74
C ILE A 95 22.98 -1.22 -17.96
N GLY A 96 23.30 0.02 -18.34
CA GLY A 96 24.13 0.32 -19.49
C GLY A 96 25.49 -0.42 -19.49
N LYS A 97 26.10 -0.61 -18.34
CA LYS A 97 27.39 -1.33 -18.22
C LYS A 97 27.31 -2.84 -18.53
N PHE A 98 26.11 -3.42 -18.60
CA PHE A 98 25.91 -4.78 -19.11
C PHE A 98 25.82 -4.82 -20.65
N SER A 99 25.92 -3.68 -21.32
CA SER A 99 25.80 -3.53 -22.77
C SER A 99 27.15 -3.19 -23.42
N SER A 100 27.43 -3.81 -24.56
CA SER A 100 28.60 -3.52 -25.41
C SER A 100 28.67 -2.05 -25.85
N GLY A 101 27.53 -1.35 -25.91
CA GLY A 101 27.47 0.07 -26.24
C GLY A 101 28.07 1.00 -25.17
N ALA A 102 28.20 0.53 -23.91
CA ALA A 102 28.64 1.38 -22.79
C ALA A 102 29.89 0.89 -22.06
N ASN A 103 30.33 -0.35 -22.28
CA ASN A 103 31.44 -0.92 -21.52
C ASN A 103 32.74 -1.07 -22.31
N GLY A 104 32.81 -0.54 -23.55
CA GLY A 104 34.05 -0.40 -24.32
C GLY A 104 35.03 0.54 -23.62
N THR A 105 36.33 0.26 -23.70
CA THR A 105 37.38 1.02 -23.04
C THR A 105 38.45 1.46 -24.03
N THR A 106 39.07 2.62 -23.76
CA THR A 106 40.28 3.03 -24.49
C THR A 106 41.48 2.78 -23.59
N ASN A 107 42.42 1.98 -24.07
CA ASN A 107 43.69 1.65 -23.38
C ASN A 107 44.59 2.89 -23.28
N GLU A 108 45.61 2.84 -22.42
CA GLU A 108 46.60 3.90 -22.25
C GLU A 108 47.38 4.26 -23.56
N ASP A 109 47.52 3.30 -24.47
CA ASP A 109 48.13 3.48 -25.79
C ASP A 109 47.21 4.10 -26.86
N GLY A 110 45.94 4.41 -26.48
CA GLY A 110 44.91 4.98 -27.35
C GLY A 110 44.13 3.92 -28.17
N THR A 111 44.41 2.62 -27.98
CA THR A 111 43.66 1.57 -28.68
C THR A 111 42.28 1.40 -28.03
N TYR A 112 41.20 1.51 -28.84
CA TYR A 112 39.84 1.23 -28.37
C TYR A 112 39.57 -0.27 -28.37
N VAL A 113 39.10 -0.79 -27.27
CA VAL A 113 38.61 -2.16 -27.10
C VAL A 113 37.10 -2.13 -27.12
N GLU A 114 36.49 -2.83 -28.07
CA GLU A 114 35.03 -2.91 -28.18
C GLU A 114 34.43 -3.53 -26.91
N GLY A 115 33.27 -3.03 -26.55
CA GLY A 115 32.50 -3.56 -25.42
C GLY A 115 31.89 -4.93 -25.72
N THR A 116 31.44 -5.59 -24.69
CA THR A 116 30.81 -6.92 -24.74
C THR A 116 29.44 -6.87 -24.06
N ASP A 117 28.43 -7.50 -24.66
CA ASP A 117 27.14 -7.70 -24.02
C ASP A 117 27.27 -8.78 -22.95
N TYR A 118 26.85 -8.48 -21.73
CA TYR A 118 26.83 -9.41 -20.59
C TYR A 118 25.40 -9.69 -20.17
N ASP A 119 25.15 -10.89 -19.68
CA ASP A 119 23.95 -11.21 -18.92
C ASP A 119 23.95 -10.44 -17.58
N LEU A 120 22.78 -10.13 -17.03
CA LEU A 120 22.64 -9.64 -15.65
C LEU A 120 23.12 -10.73 -14.69
N ASP A 121 24.04 -10.37 -13.80
CA ASP A 121 24.69 -11.33 -12.91
C ASP A 121 23.95 -11.51 -11.57
N GLU A 122 24.37 -12.49 -10.80
CA GLU A 122 23.78 -12.82 -9.49
C GLU A 122 23.87 -11.66 -8.51
N GLN A 123 24.98 -10.92 -8.50
CA GLN A 123 25.14 -9.76 -7.62
C GLN A 123 24.15 -8.64 -7.97
N PHE A 124 23.85 -8.43 -9.26
CA PHE A 124 22.83 -7.50 -9.69
C PHE A 124 21.48 -7.84 -9.03
N PHE A 125 21.05 -9.11 -9.15
CA PHE A 125 19.77 -9.51 -8.60
C PHE A 125 19.73 -9.45 -7.07
N GLN A 126 20.78 -9.90 -6.39
CA GLN A 126 20.87 -9.85 -4.92
C GLN A 126 20.79 -8.40 -4.40
N ASN A 127 21.52 -7.47 -5.00
CA ASN A 127 21.63 -6.11 -4.49
C ASN A 127 20.40 -5.25 -4.88
N VAL A 128 19.79 -5.51 -6.04
CA VAL A 128 18.50 -4.88 -6.38
C VAL A 128 17.41 -5.39 -5.45
N ARG A 129 17.36 -6.69 -5.12
CA ARG A 129 16.45 -7.25 -4.11
C ARG A 129 16.64 -6.61 -2.74
N ALA A 130 17.88 -6.44 -2.30
CA ALA A 130 18.16 -5.79 -1.02
C ALA A 130 17.66 -4.34 -1.00
N SER A 131 17.76 -3.63 -2.12
CA SER A 131 17.24 -2.26 -2.24
C SER A 131 15.71 -2.20 -2.27
N PHE A 132 15.07 -3.15 -2.94
CA PHE A 132 13.60 -3.27 -2.91
C PHE A 132 13.12 -3.63 -1.50
N GLU A 133 13.85 -4.50 -0.80
CA GLU A 133 13.54 -4.86 0.58
C GLU A 133 13.68 -3.67 1.54
N ASN A 134 14.68 -2.80 1.34
CA ASN A 134 14.78 -1.56 2.08
C ASN A 134 13.55 -0.66 1.88
N CYS A 135 13.10 -0.48 0.62
CA CYS A 135 11.87 0.25 0.33
C CYS A 135 10.64 -0.41 0.98
N ARG A 136 10.56 -1.75 0.97
CA ARG A 136 9.47 -2.49 1.62
C ARG A 136 9.43 -2.24 3.13
N LYS A 137 10.59 -2.30 3.80
CA LYS A 137 10.74 -2.01 5.24
C LYS A 137 10.38 -0.56 5.58
N ASN A 138 10.71 0.36 4.71
CA ASN A 138 10.40 1.78 4.86
C ASN A 138 8.91 2.11 4.59
N GLY A 139 8.08 1.12 4.26
CA GLY A 139 6.67 1.34 3.91
C GLY A 139 6.45 2.07 2.59
N SER A 140 7.46 2.11 1.72
CA SER A 140 7.41 2.79 0.43
C SER A 140 6.70 1.95 -0.64
N THR A 141 6.15 2.61 -1.65
CA THR A 141 5.82 1.99 -2.94
C THR A 141 6.87 2.37 -3.97
N ILE A 142 7.14 1.48 -4.92
CA ILE A 142 8.17 1.70 -5.94
C ILE A 142 7.60 1.68 -7.36
N ALA A 143 8.13 2.55 -8.20
CA ALA A 143 8.01 2.50 -9.66
C ALA A 143 9.40 2.25 -10.24
N VAL A 144 9.50 1.39 -11.25
CA VAL A 144 10.80 0.92 -11.73
C VAL A 144 10.97 1.20 -13.22
N ARG A 145 12.12 1.78 -13.60
CA ARG A 145 12.59 1.91 -14.98
C ARG A 145 13.98 1.30 -15.10
N PHE A 146 14.10 0.20 -15.84
CA PHE A 146 15.40 -0.27 -16.31
C PHE A 146 15.79 0.52 -17.55
N ARG A 147 17.05 0.94 -17.66
CA ARG A 147 17.53 1.69 -18.83
C ARG A 147 19.00 1.47 -19.10
N TYR A 148 19.37 1.57 -20.39
CA TYR A 148 20.78 1.52 -20.81
C TYR A 148 21.41 2.92 -20.77
N ASP A 149 20.73 3.96 -21.24
CA ASP A 149 21.26 5.30 -21.37
C ASP A 149 20.79 6.20 -20.20
N ALA A 150 21.63 6.31 -19.18
CA ALA A 150 21.36 7.14 -18.01
C ALA A 150 21.51 8.65 -18.25
N ASN A 151 22.30 9.06 -19.26
CA ASN A 151 22.68 10.46 -19.47
C ASN A 151 22.22 11.07 -20.81
N GLY A 152 21.60 10.28 -21.67
CA GLY A 152 21.04 10.72 -22.94
C GLY A 152 22.07 11.09 -24.02
N LYS A 153 23.32 10.62 -23.92
CA LYS A 153 24.41 11.10 -24.79
C LYS A 153 24.98 10.03 -25.71
N ASP A 154 25.07 8.79 -25.30
CA ASP A 154 26.03 7.88 -25.89
C ASP A 154 25.45 6.63 -26.57
N ASN A 155 24.13 6.49 -26.65
CA ASN A 155 23.44 5.30 -27.19
C ASN A 155 24.04 3.97 -26.68
N PRO A 156 24.12 3.74 -25.38
CA PRO A 156 24.80 2.60 -24.79
C PRO A 156 23.99 1.31 -24.83
N GLU A 157 23.24 1.10 -25.89
CA GLU A 157 22.38 -0.07 -26.04
C GLU A 157 23.17 -1.30 -26.51
N PRO A 158 22.69 -2.52 -26.27
CA PRO A 158 23.30 -3.77 -26.73
C PRO A 158 23.51 -3.82 -28.25
N ALA A 159 24.38 -4.73 -28.68
CA ALA A 159 24.64 -4.95 -30.09
C ALA A 159 23.37 -5.39 -30.86
N THR A 160 22.53 -6.17 -30.22
CA THR A 160 21.25 -6.69 -30.79
C THR A 160 20.08 -6.42 -29.88
N PHE A 161 18.88 -6.36 -30.45
CA PHE A 161 17.64 -6.25 -29.67
C PHE A 161 17.33 -7.55 -28.89
N ASP A 162 17.79 -8.69 -29.38
CA ASP A 162 17.66 -9.96 -28.69
C ASP A 162 18.32 -9.93 -27.29
N GLN A 163 19.41 -9.17 -27.12
CA GLN A 163 20.03 -8.99 -25.82
C GLN A 163 19.15 -8.13 -24.87
N VAL A 164 18.42 -7.16 -25.43
CA VAL A 164 17.43 -6.41 -24.62
C VAL A 164 16.34 -7.37 -24.12
N LEU A 165 15.80 -8.19 -25.00
CA LEU A 165 14.80 -9.19 -24.62
C LEU A 165 15.38 -10.24 -23.66
N ARG A 166 16.64 -10.59 -23.80
CA ARG A 166 17.35 -11.50 -22.89
C ARG A 166 17.41 -10.92 -21.47
N HIS A 167 17.74 -9.66 -21.29
CA HIS A 167 17.77 -9.02 -19.97
C HIS A 167 16.37 -9.01 -19.32
N ILE A 168 15.30 -8.70 -20.08
CA ILE A 168 13.93 -8.79 -19.60
C ILE A 168 13.58 -10.22 -19.17
N GLN A 169 13.96 -11.19 -19.98
CA GLN A 169 13.75 -12.61 -19.67
C GLN A 169 14.49 -13.04 -18.39
N GLN A 170 15.70 -12.54 -18.15
CA GLN A 170 16.46 -12.82 -16.92
C GLN A 170 15.77 -12.22 -15.69
N ILE A 171 15.20 -10.99 -15.78
CA ILE A 171 14.43 -10.36 -14.70
C ILE A 171 13.21 -11.23 -14.37
N LYS A 172 12.50 -11.74 -15.40
CA LYS A 172 11.38 -12.65 -15.23
C LYS A 172 11.81 -13.98 -14.58
N GLU A 173 12.84 -14.65 -15.15
CA GLU A 173 13.34 -15.95 -14.68
C GLU A 173 13.85 -15.89 -13.24
N ASN A 174 14.42 -14.75 -12.83
CA ASN A 174 14.86 -14.52 -11.47
C ASN A 174 13.70 -14.31 -10.49
N GLY A 175 12.51 -13.95 -10.96
CA GLY A 175 11.36 -13.65 -10.12
C GLY A 175 11.42 -12.29 -9.40
N LEU A 176 12.36 -11.41 -9.76
CA LEU A 176 12.59 -10.14 -9.07
C LEU A 176 11.31 -9.33 -8.88
N LEU A 177 10.52 -9.15 -9.95
CA LEU A 177 9.30 -8.34 -9.89
C LEU A 177 8.14 -9.09 -9.21
N GLU A 178 8.08 -10.41 -9.31
CA GLU A 178 7.06 -11.23 -8.64
C GLU A 178 7.21 -11.19 -7.12
N ASP A 179 8.44 -11.31 -6.61
CA ASP A 179 8.73 -11.33 -5.18
C ASP A 179 8.47 -9.98 -4.48
N TYR A 180 8.41 -8.89 -5.25
CA TYR A 180 8.19 -7.52 -4.74
C TYR A 180 6.92 -6.87 -5.28
N LYS A 181 6.01 -7.65 -5.86
CA LYS A 181 4.75 -7.13 -6.43
C LYS A 181 3.87 -6.39 -5.41
N ASP A 182 4.01 -6.71 -4.13
CA ASP A 182 3.30 -6.04 -3.03
C ASP A 182 3.62 -4.54 -2.93
N ILE A 183 4.86 -4.13 -3.23
CA ILE A 183 5.29 -2.73 -3.19
C ILE A 183 5.37 -2.07 -4.56
N LEU A 184 5.30 -2.84 -5.66
CA LEU A 184 5.34 -2.30 -7.01
C LEU A 184 4.07 -1.53 -7.34
N MET A 185 4.20 -0.26 -7.67
CA MET A 185 3.14 0.56 -8.22
C MET A 185 2.95 0.26 -9.71
N PHE A 186 4.00 0.40 -10.49
CA PHE A 186 4.07 0.05 -11.92
C PHE A 186 5.52 -0.19 -12.34
N VAL A 187 5.70 -0.74 -13.57
CA VAL A 187 7.01 -0.86 -14.21
C VAL A 187 6.96 -0.16 -15.56
N GLU A 188 7.88 0.77 -15.80
CA GLU A 188 7.98 1.47 -17.08
C GLU A 188 8.62 0.57 -18.13
N THR A 189 8.14 0.62 -19.36
CA THR A 189 8.70 -0.14 -20.48
C THR A 189 10.13 0.30 -20.84
N GLY A 190 10.56 1.45 -20.40
CA GLY A 190 11.93 1.95 -20.33
C GLY A 190 12.93 1.37 -21.33
N PHE A 191 13.99 0.78 -20.81
CA PHE A 191 15.14 0.11 -21.45
C PHE A 191 15.86 0.95 -22.49
N VAL A 192 15.22 1.22 -23.64
CA VAL A 192 15.87 1.73 -24.85
C VAL A 192 15.70 3.26 -25.03
N GLY A 193 16.63 3.83 -25.77
CA GLY A 193 16.66 5.26 -26.07
C GLY A 193 17.25 6.09 -24.93
N LYS A 194 17.33 7.41 -25.17
CA LYS A 194 17.86 8.36 -24.20
C LYS A 194 17.06 8.30 -22.93
N TRP A 195 17.71 8.19 -21.78
CA TRP A 195 17.15 8.10 -20.43
C TRP A 195 16.13 6.96 -20.23
N GLY A 196 16.06 5.99 -21.18
CA GLY A 196 14.98 5.00 -21.20
C GLY A 196 13.64 5.56 -21.69
N GLU A 197 13.65 6.73 -22.36
CA GLU A 197 12.44 7.39 -22.87
C GLU A 197 12.09 7.00 -24.31
N GLN A 198 12.68 5.93 -24.81
CA GLN A 198 12.35 5.31 -26.10
C GLN A 198 12.46 6.25 -27.31
N HIS A 199 13.39 7.21 -27.27
CA HIS A 199 13.73 8.09 -28.40
C HIS A 199 15.24 8.22 -28.53
N GLY A 200 15.71 8.49 -29.77
CA GLY A 200 17.13 8.78 -30.02
C GLY A 200 18.08 7.59 -29.80
N GLY A 201 17.60 6.36 -29.73
CA GLY A 201 18.38 5.12 -29.61
C GLY A 201 18.28 4.24 -30.86
N LYS A 202 18.93 3.05 -30.81
CA LYS A 202 18.92 2.08 -31.90
C LYS A 202 17.55 1.42 -32.08
N TYR A 203 16.86 1.11 -30.96
CA TYR A 203 15.67 0.26 -30.91
C TYR A 203 14.41 1.07 -30.58
N THR A 204 14.30 2.28 -31.14
CA THR A 204 13.24 3.23 -30.84
C THR A 204 12.16 3.34 -31.94
N SER A 205 12.16 2.45 -32.97
CA SER A 205 11.03 2.32 -33.87
C SER A 205 9.81 1.73 -33.18
N LEU A 206 8.59 2.02 -33.65
CA LEU A 206 7.36 1.49 -33.07
C LEU A 206 7.32 -0.04 -33.05
N ASP A 207 7.93 -0.69 -34.06
CA ASP A 207 7.95 -2.17 -34.10
C ASP A 207 8.81 -2.79 -32.99
N TYR A 208 9.91 -2.16 -32.59
CA TYR A 208 10.68 -2.56 -31.41
C TYR A 208 9.94 -2.25 -30.11
N LYS A 209 9.28 -1.10 -30.04
CA LYS A 209 8.51 -0.71 -28.84
C LYS A 209 7.35 -1.66 -28.57
N VAL A 210 6.65 -2.15 -29.60
CA VAL A 210 5.60 -3.16 -29.47
C VAL A 210 6.16 -4.49 -28.96
N GLN A 211 7.32 -4.93 -29.46
CA GLN A 211 7.99 -6.11 -28.92
C GLN A 211 8.38 -5.94 -27.46
N LEU A 212 8.86 -4.74 -27.09
CA LEU A 212 9.20 -4.39 -25.72
C LEU A 212 7.96 -4.43 -24.81
N VAL A 213 6.83 -3.85 -25.23
CA VAL A 213 5.55 -3.92 -24.50
C VAL A 213 5.14 -5.36 -24.26
N ASN A 214 5.19 -6.23 -25.28
CA ASN A 214 4.84 -7.64 -25.12
C ASN A 214 5.77 -8.37 -24.14
N ALA A 215 7.08 -8.11 -24.21
CA ALA A 215 8.05 -8.70 -23.28
C ALA A 215 7.82 -8.23 -21.84
N MET A 216 7.47 -6.96 -21.65
CA MET A 216 7.17 -6.42 -20.32
C MET A 216 5.85 -6.93 -19.75
N LEU A 217 4.81 -7.06 -20.57
CA LEU A 217 3.53 -7.67 -20.16
C LEU A 217 3.70 -9.14 -19.73
N ASP A 218 4.65 -9.84 -20.34
CA ASP A 218 5.01 -11.23 -19.98
C ASP A 218 5.93 -11.32 -18.75
N CYS A 219 6.74 -10.28 -18.50
CA CYS A 219 7.70 -10.23 -17.39
C CYS A 219 7.06 -9.72 -16.08
N VAL A 220 6.21 -8.72 -16.14
CA VAL A 220 5.64 -8.02 -14.98
C VAL A 220 4.41 -8.77 -14.46
N PRO A 221 4.29 -8.99 -13.13
CA PRO A 221 3.12 -9.64 -12.52
C PRO A 221 1.79 -9.06 -13.01
N LYS A 222 0.76 -9.91 -13.17
CA LYS A 222 -0.52 -9.50 -13.79
C LYS A 222 -1.24 -8.36 -13.05
N GLU A 223 -1.11 -8.31 -11.74
CA GLU A 223 -1.68 -7.26 -10.90
C GLU A 223 -0.89 -5.94 -10.93
N VAL A 224 0.30 -5.92 -11.51
CA VAL A 224 1.15 -4.73 -11.61
C VAL A 224 1.02 -4.14 -13.02
N PRO A 225 0.59 -2.87 -13.17
CA PRO A 225 0.59 -2.19 -14.45
C PRO A 225 1.98 -1.99 -15.04
N ILE A 226 2.03 -1.83 -16.35
CA ILE A 226 3.19 -1.30 -17.06
C ILE A 226 2.84 0.07 -17.64
N THR A 227 3.85 0.91 -17.92
CA THR A 227 3.62 2.20 -18.57
C THR A 227 4.48 2.36 -19.82
N VAL A 228 3.91 3.00 -20.84
CA VAL A 228 4.59 3.33 -22.10
C VAL A 228 4.88 4.83 -22.19
N ARG A 229 5.86 5.22 -23.00
CA ARG A 229 6.31 6.62 -23.06
C ARG A 229 5.36 7.56 -23.83
N THR A 230 4.67 7.05 -24.84
CA THR A 230 3.75 7.85 -25.67
C THR A 230 2.50 7.04 -26.04
N PRO A 231 1.32 7.67 -26.19
CA PRO A 231 0.09 7.00 -26.63
C PRO A 231 0.21 6.26 -27.98
N ASN A 232 1.05 6.74 -28.88
CA ASN A 232 1.28 6.09 -30.19
C ASN A 232 1.84 4.67 -30.07
N ILE A 233 2.50 4.36 -28.96
CA ILE A 233 2.98 2.99 -28.68
C ILE A 233 1.78 2.10 -28.42
N PHE A 234 0.82 2.56 -27.59
CA PHE A 234 -0.43 1.85 -27.34
C PHE A 234 -1.24 1.68 -28.63
N GLU A 235 -1.43 2.75 -29.43
CA GLU A 235 -2.12 2.70 -30.73
C GLU A 235 -1.54 1.60 -31.62
N LYS A 236 -0.22 1.58 -31.77
CA LYS A 236 0.47 0.58 -32.59
C LYS A 236 0.34 -0.83 -32.02
N TRP A 237 0.45 -0.98 -30.70
CA TRP A 237 0.33 -2.27 -30.00
C TRP A 237 -1.08 -2.84 -30.10
N ALA A 238 -2.10 -2.01 -29.89
CA ALA A 238 -3.50 -2.39 -29.97
C ALA A 238 -4.00 -2.55 -31.43
N GLY A 239 -3.25 -2.04 -32.40
CA GLY A 239 -3.63 -2.08 -33.83
C GLY A 239 -4.80 -1.18 -34.18
N ILE A 240 -4.93 -0.04 -33.48
CA ILE A 240 -6.00 0.96 -33.66
C ILE A 240 -5.44 2.25 -34.25
N THR A 241 -6.32 3.08 -34.83
CA THR A 241 -5.99 4.44 -35.29
C THR A 241 -6.16 5.45 -34.17
N THR A 242 -5.63 6.67 -34.35
CA THR A 242 -5.80 7.78 -33.38
C THR A 242 -7.28 8.16 -33.20
N GLU A 243 -8.09 8.06 -34.26
CA GLU A 243 -9.54 8.32 -34.19
C GLU A 243 -10.27 7.22 -33.39
N GLU A 244 -9.93 5.96 -33.59
CA GLU A 244 -10.47 4.83 -32.82
C GLU A 244 -10.02 4.89 -31.36
N MET A 245 -8.82 5.36 -31.10
CA MET A 245 -8.28 5.51 -29.74
C MET A 245 -9.16 6.40 -28.85
N ALA A 246 -9.67 7.51 -29.37
CA ALA A 246 -10.49 8.45 -28.61
C ALA A 246 -11.74 7.82 -27.96
N THR A 247 -12.17 6.69 -28.48
CA THR A 247 -13.36 5.94 -27.98
C THR A 247 -13.02 4.51 -27.51
N TYR A 248 -11.73 4.18 -27.50
CA TYR A 248 -11.29 2.85 -27.07
C TYR A 248 -11.46 2.69 -25.54
N VAL A 249 -12.03 1.57 -25.14
CA VAL A 249 -12.17 1.16 -23.75
C VAL A 249 -11.57 -0.22 -23.59
N ALA A 250 -10.58 -0.35 -22.71
CA ALA A 250 -9.97 -1.65 -22.43
C ALA A 250 -10.92 -2.54 -21.61
N GLU A 251 -10.96 -3.83 -21.94
CA GLU A 251 -11.68 -4.81 -21.12
C GLU A 251 -10.98 -4.94 -19.75
N PRO A 252 -11.73 -4.85 -18.64
CA PRO A 252 -11.15 -5.00 -17.31
C PRO A 252 -10.40 -6.32 -17.16
N GLY A 253 -9.19 -6.27 -16.55
CA GLY A 253 -8.33 -7.44 -16.38
C GLY A 253 -7.58 -7.90 -17.63
N SER A 254 -7.76 -7.25 -18.79
CA SER A 254 -6.99 -7.52 -19.99
C SER A 254 -5.58 -6.92 -19.90
N ASP A 255 -4.66 -7.40 -20.77
CA ASP A 255 -3.34 -6.79 -20.89
C ASP A 255 -3.43 -5.31 -21.34
N ALA A 256 -4.45 -4.94 -22.14
CA ALA A 256 -4.70 -3.56 -22.54
C ALA A 256 -4.99 -2.64 -21.33
N ALA A 257 -5.79 -3.10 -20.37
CA ALA A 257 -6.12 -2.35 -19.17
C ALA A 257 -4.91 -2.08 -18.26
N ARG A 258 -3.84 -2.88 -18.38
CA ARG A 258 -2.61 -2.74 -17.60
C ARG A 258 -1.63 -1.71 -18.16
N ILE A 259 -1.88 -1.15 -19.37
CA ILE A 259 -0.94 -0.25 -20.05
C ILE A 259 -1.26 1.19 -19.72
N GLY A 260 -0.46 1.81 -18.85
CA GLY A 260 -0.49 3.23 -18.52
C GLY A 260 0.50 4.06 -19.33
N LEU A 261 0.75 5.28 -18.87
CA LEU A 261 1.63 6.23 -19.54
C LEU A 261 2.58 6.91 -18.56
N TYR A 262 3.87 7.02 -18.91
CA TYR A 262 4.82 7.91 -18.25
C TYR A 262 5.18 9.07 -19.19
N ASN A 263 4.98 10.31 -18.71
CA ASN A 263 5.09 11.52 -19.51
C ASN A 263 6.23 12.41 -18.99
N ASP A 264 7.46 12.16 -19.46
CA ASP A 264 8.64 12.92 -19.05
C ASP A 264 8.77 14.28 -19.75
N GLY A 265 7.72 14.72 -20.40
CA GLY A 265 7.60 16.06 -21.02
C GLY A 265 6.42 16.87 -20.47
N TYR A 266 5.86 16.46 -19.34
CA TYR A 266 4.61 16.97 -18.79
C TYR A 266 4.59 18.49 -18.69
N MET A 267 3.56 19.12 -19.29
CA MET A 267 3.36 20.59 -19.37
C MET A 267 4.53 21.38 -19.98
N GLY A 268 5.50 20.73 -20.62
CA GLY A 268 6.65 21.40 -21.25
C GLY A 268 6.32 22.12 -22.55
N SER A 269 5.22 21.76 -23.22
CA SER A 269 4.68 22.39 -24.42
C SER A 269 3.23 21.95 -24.65
N ASP A 270 2.59 22.43 -25.73
CA ASP A 270 1.25 22.00 -26.18
C ASP A 270 1.15 20.50 -26.51
N SER A 271 2.26 19.85 -26.81
CA SER A 271 2.36 18.41 -27.07
C SER A 271 3.12 17.64 -25.98
N ASP A 272 3.38 18.28 -24.83
CA ASP A 272 4.22 17.73 -23.76
C ASP A 272 5.58 17.23 -24.33
N LEU A 273 6.30 18.13 -24.99
CA LEU A 273 7.58 17.87 -25.64
C LEU A 273 7.55 16.67 -26.61
N GLY A 274 6.40 16.43 -27.25
CA GLY A 274 6.21 15.36 -28.23
C GLY A 274 5.65 14.05 -27.67
N THR A 275 5.15 14.04 -26.44
CA THR A 275 4.41 12.91 -25.88
C THR A 275 3.12 12.69 -26.66
N TYR A 276 2.37 13.77 -26.95
CA TYR A 276 1.13 13.71 -27.72
C TYR A 276 1.36 14.06 -29.18
N SER A 277 0.87 13.22 -30.08
CA SER A 277 0.72 13.53 -31.51
C SER A 277 -0.63 14.16 -31.83
N ASN A 278 -1.67 13.83 -31.05
CA ASN A 278 -3.00 14.42 -31.06
C ASN A 278 -3.53 14.46 -29.62
N ARG A 279 -3.25 15.57 -28.90
CA ARG A 279 -3.58 15.72 -27.48
C ARG A 279 -5.07 15.47 -27.22
N ALA A 280 -5.96 16.03 -28.07
CA ALA A 280 -7.40 15.92 -27.83
C ALA A 280 -7.92 14.46 -27.88
N ALA A 281 -7.50 13.68 -28.89
CA ALA A 281 -7.91 12.29 -29.03
C ALA A 281 -7.25 11.42 -27.95
N GLN A 282 -5.97 11.64 -27.67
CA GLN A 282 -5.18 10.84 -26.77
C GLN A 282 -5.53 11.08 -25.31
N THR A 283 -5.86 12.32 -24.90
CA THR A 283 -6.38 12.59 -23.55
C THR A 283 -7.83 12.13 -23.38
N ALA A 284 -8.63 12.06 -24.44
CA ALA A 284 -9.97 11.44 -24.41
C ALA A 284 -9.90 9.92 -24.15
N TRP A 285 -8.89 9.24 -24.73
CA TRP A 285 -8.61 7.84 -24.41
C TRP A 285 -8.19 7.68 -22.95
N MET A 286 -7.32 8.56 -22.47
CA MET A 286 -6.81 8.49 -21.09
C MET A 286 -7.91 8.59 -20.05
N GLU A 287 -9.00 9.32 -20.33
CA GLU A 287 -10.16 9.46 -19.44
C GLU A 287 -10.76 8.11 -19.00
N LYS A 288 -10.67 7.07 -19.84
CA LYS A 288 -11.15 5.72 -19.51
C LYS A 288 -10.01 4.74 -19.20
N GLN A 289 -8.89 4.89 -19.87
CA GLN A 289 -7.75 3.99 -19.70
C GLN A 289 -7.16 4.12 -18.29
N MET A 290 -7.01 5.35 -17.80
CA MET A 290 -6.32 5.59 -16.52
C MET A 290 -7.20 5.36 -15.27
N GLU A 291 -8.47 4.97 -15.46
CA GLU A 291 -9.27 4.35 -14.40
C GLU A 291 -8.73 2.96 -14.00
N HIS A 292 -7.90 2.32 -14.85
CA HIS A 292 -7.40 0.95 -14.66
C HIS A 292 -5.89 0.85 -14.47
N THR A 293 -5.16 1.96 -14.69
CA THR A 293 -3.71 1.99 -14.68
C THR A 293 -3.17 3.36 -14.29
N TYR A 294 -1.85 3.51 -14.23
CA TYR A 294 -1.22 4.75 -13.78
C TYR A 294 -0.87 5.71 -14.90
N TYR A 295 -1.04 6.99 -14.61
CA TYR A 295 -0.52 8.10 -15.39
C TYR A 295 0.25 9.07 -14.50
N GLY A 296 1.38 9.54 -15.00
CA GLY A 296 2.21 10.56 -14.40
C GLY A 296 3.45 10.79 -15.24
N GLY A 297 4.50 11.30 -14.64
CA GLY A 297 5.77 11.57 -15.32
C GLY A 297 6.57 12.66 -14.65
N GLU A 298 7.19 13.54 -15.44
CA GLU A 298 7.97 14.66 -14.93
C GLU A 298 7.76 15.95 -15.71
N PHE A 299 7.71 17.07 -14.99
CA PHE A 299 7.99 18.35 -15.58
C PHE A 299 9.51 18.52 -15.67
N SER A 300 10.05 18.25 -16.86
CA SER A 300 11.47 18.40 -17.18
C SER A 300 11.77 19.70 -17.91
N GLY A 301 10.71 20.45 -18.20
CA GLY A 301 10.75 21.63 -19.04
C GLY A 301 11.41 22.85 -18.39
N ASN A 302 11.77 23.81 -19.25
CA ASN A 302 12.13 25.15 -18.84
C ASN A 302 10.83 25.96 -18.66
N LEU A 303 10.70 26.66 -17.55
CA LEU A 303 9.55 27.51 -17.23
C LEU A 303 9.25 28.55 -18.32
N ASP A 304 10.28 29.20 -18.84
CA ASP A 304 10.13 30.20 -19.92
C ASP A 304 9.63 29.58 -21.24
N TRP A 305 9.89 28.29 -21.44
CA TRP A 305 9.36 27.54 -22.56
C TRP A 305 7.90 27.14 -22.33
N ALA A 306 7.57 26.59 -21.19
CA ALA A 306 6.22 26.19 -20.83
C ALA A 306 5.23 27.37 -20.91
N LYS A 307 5.64 28.56 -20.46
CA LYS A 307 4.85 29.80 -20.51
C LYS A 307 4.52 30.32 -21.92
N LYS A 308 5.00 29.67 -22.97
CA LYS A 308 4.60 30.02 -24.35
C LYS A 308 3.28 29.34 -24.77
N TYR A 309 2.79 28.42 -23.98
CA TYR A 309 1.62 27.62 -24.30
C TYR A 309 0.58 27.76 -23.18
N ASP A 310 -0.69 27.78 -23.54
CA ASP A 310 -1.77 27.95 -22.55
C ASP A 310 -2.09 26.64 -21.80
N THR A 311 -1.49 25.52 -22.20
CA THR A 311 -1.74 24.18 -21.60
C THR A 311 -1.43 24.12 -20.10
N TYR A 312 -0.40 24.85 -19.64
CA TYR A 312 -0.02 24.87 -18.23
C TYR A 312 -0.91 25.77 -17.34
N LEU A 313 -1.69 26.67 -17.94
CA LEU A 313 -2.56 27.56 -17.15
C LEU A 313 -3.52 26.75 -16.30
N PRO A 314 -3.75 27.11 -15.02
CA PRO A 314 -4.57 26.33 -14.11
C PRO A 314 -5.95 25.97 -14.66
N GLU A 315 -6.62 26.89 -15.35
CA GLU A 315 -7.93 26.68 -15.99
C GLU A 315 -7.94 25.61 -17.07
N ASN A 316 -6.79 25.25 -17.64
CA ASN A 316 -6.63 24.17 -18.62
C ASN A 316 -6.05 22.92 -17.99
N ALA A 317 -5.05 23.10 -17.13
CA ALA A 317 -4.28 22.03 -16.55
C ALA A 317 -5.09 21.20 -15.51
N ILE A 318 -5.81 21.88 -14.61
CA ILE A 318 -6.57 21.19 -13.55
C ILE A 318 -7.67 20.29 -14.12
N PRO A 319 -8.54 20.74 -15.05
CA PRO A 319 -9.51 19.84 -15.69
C PRO A 319 -8.84 18.68 -16.45
N GLU A 320 -7.65 18.90 -17.05
CA GLU A 320 -6.94 17.84 -17.72
C GLU A 320 -6.34 16.81 -16.71
N MET A 321 -5.81 17.26 -15.56
CA MET A 321 -5.31 16.39 -14.49
C MET A 321 -6.40 15.44 -13.99
N TYR A 322 -7.63 15.94 -13.79
CA TYR A 322 -8.78 15.10 -13.44
C TYR A 322 -9.15 14.14 -14.58
N ARG A 323 -9.26 14.65 -15.81
CA ARG A 323 -9.64 13.82 -16.96
C ARG A 323 -8.62 12.72 -17.27
N THR A 324 -7.33 12.96 -17.02
CA THR A 324 -6.25 12.02 -17.30
C THR A 324 -5.83 11.20 -16.07
N HIS A 325 -6.49 11.40 -14.93
CA HIS A 325 -6.23 10.68 -13.68
C HIS A 325 -4.77 10.73 -13.24
N LEU A 326 -4.22 11.95 -13.13
CA LEU A 326 -2.82 12.18 -12.78
C LEU A 326 -2.51 11.59 -11.38
N SER A 327 -1.70 10.54 -11.33
CA SER A 327 -1.42 9.80 -10.10
C SER A 327 -0.13 10.22 -9.41
N TYR A 328 0.87 10.61 -10.19
CA TYR A 328 2.19 10.98 -9.68
C TYR A 328 2.89 12.00 -10.61
N ILE A 329 3.78 12.80 -10.05
CA ILE A 329 4.63 13.74 -10.81
C ILE A 329 5.87 14.08 -9.99
N ASN A 330 6.91 14.63 -10.62
CA ASN A 330 8.03 15.19 -9.88
C ASN A 330 7.69 16.59 -9.27
N ALA A 331 8.35 16.95 -8.18
CA ALA A 331 8.10 18.21 -7.48
C ALA A 331 8.47 19.47 -8.30
N ASN A 332 9.15 19.34 -9.45
CA ASN A 332 9.53 20.46 -10.32
C ASN A 332 8.31 21.24 -10.83
N ILE A 333 7.15 20.64 -10.86
CA ILE A 333 5.88 21.29 -11.22
C ILE A 333 5.56 22.51 -10.33
N TYR A 334 6.14 22.60 -9.14
CA TYR A 334 6.10 23.77 -8.27
C TYR A 334 6.42 25.09 -9.02
N GLN A 335 7.38 25.05 -9.95
CA GLN A 335 7.79 26.22 -10.72
C GLN A 335 6.64 26.84 -11.54
N LEU A 336 5.67 26.03 -11.96
CA LEU A 336 4.52 26.46 -12.75
C LEU A 336 3.44 27.11 -11.87
N TYR A 337 3.16 26.56 -10.67
CA TYR A 337 1.91 26.82 -9.96
C TYR A 337 2.03 27.51 -8.61
N LYS A 338 3.24 27.80 -8.14
CA LYS A 338 3.49 28.43 -6.83
C LYS A 338 2.88 29.84 -6.69
N ASP A 339 2.72 30.56 -7.81
CA ASP A 339 2.28 31.95 -7.84
C ASP A 339 0.76 32.11 -8.14
N TYR A 340 0.04 31.00 -8.33
CA TYR A 340 -1.42 31.01 -8.54
C TYR A 340 -2.15 30.69 -7.25
N THR A 341 -3.23 31.41 -6.96
CA THR A 341 -4.12 31.13 -5.83
C THR A 341 -5.30 30.32 -6.34
N PHE A 342 -5.60 29.20 -5.69
CA PHE A 342 -6.74 28.35 -6.04
C PHE A 342 -8.04 29.04 -5.62
N GLY A 343 -8.99 29.12 -6.53
CA GLY A 343 -10.30 29.72 -6.31
C GLY A 343 -11.40 28.98 -7.06
N LYS A 344 -12.62 29.45 -6.89
CA LYS A 344 -13.81 28.83 -7.48
C LYS A 344 -13.75 28.74 -9.02
N GLU A 345 -12.99 29.60 -9.66
CA GLU A 345 -12.75 29.59 -11.11
C GLU A 345 -12.04 28.34 -11.62
N TYR A 346 -11.41 27.57 -10.74
CA TYR A 346 -10.72 26.32 -11.06
C TYR A 346 -11.49 25.07 -10.63
N ASP A 347 -12.71 25.22 -10.08
CA ASP A 347 -13.56 24.07 -9.76
C ASP A 347 -13.86 23.26 -11.03
N VAL A 348 -13.77 21.95 -10.91
CA VAL A 348 -14.22 21.04 -11.97
C VAL A 348 -15.66 20.59 -11.72
N GLU A 349 -16.32 20.12 -12.77
CA GLU A 349 -17.69 19.59 -12.68
C GLU A 349 -17.70 18.41 -11.67
N ASN A 350 -18.68 18.42 -10.77
CA ASN A 350 -18.86 17.46 -9.68
C ASN A 350 -17.75 17.45 -8.61
N GLY A 351 -16.74 18.33 -8.69
CA GLY A 351 -15.72 18.46 -7.66
C GLY A 351 -16.20 19.30 -6.47
N ASN A 352 -15.74 18.94 -5.28
CA ASN A 352 -15.96 19.73 -4.06
C ASN A 352 -14.60 20.20 -3.53
N HIS A 353 -14.16 21.36 -3.98
CA HIS A 353 -12.82 21.88 -3.72
C HIS A 353 -12.78 23.10 -2.80
N SER A 354 -13.91 23.42 -2.17
CA SER A 354 -14.05 24.65 -1.37
C SER A 354 -13.08 24.74 -0.17
N ALA A 355 -12.59 23.61 0.33
CA ALA A 355 -11.58 23.58 1.37
C ALA A 355 -10.25 24.24 0.94
N TYR A 356 -9.97 24.24 -0.36
CA TYR A 356 -8.70 24.75 -0.93
C TYR A 356 -8.78 26.22 -1.40
N TYR A 357 -9.93 26.88 -1.32
CA TYR A 357 -10.02 28.28 -1.72
C TYR A 357 -9.08 29.15 -0.89
N GLY A 358 -8.20 29.90 -1.59
CA GLY A 358 -7.18 30.72 -0.97
C GLY A 358 -5.81 30.04 -0.82
N GLN A 359 -5.72 28.72 -0.99
CA GLN A 359 -4.43 28.01 -1.05
C GLN A 359 -3.74 28.25 -2.40
N THR A 360 -2.45 27.87 -2.51
CA THR A 360 -1.80 27.92 -3.82
C THR A 360 -2.30 26.79 -4.74
N VAL A 361 -2.34 27.04 -6.05
CA VAL A 361 -2.64 25.99 -7.03
C VAL A 361 -1.64 24.83 -6.93
N PHE A 362 -0.37 25.14 -6.62
CA PHE A 362 0.62 24.10 -6.36
C PHE A 362 0.23 23.19 -5.20
N GLN A 363 -0.26 23.74 -4.09
CA GLN A 363 -0.71 22.96 -2.93
C GLN A 363 -1.91 22.11 -3.30
N PHE A 364 -2.89 22.69 -4.01
CA PHE A 364 -4.03 21.91 -4.50
C PHE A 364 -3.59 20.72 -5.36
N ILE A 365 -2.71 20.95 -6.37
CA ILE A 365 -2.22 19.87 -7.24
C ILE A 365 -1.47 18.81 -6.42
N ARG A 366 -0.57 19.22 -5.53
CA ARG A 366 0.19 18.32 -4.67
C ARG A 366 -0.71 17.36 -3.90
N ASP A 367 -1.74 17.91 -3.27
CA ASP A 367 -2.59 17.17 -2.34
C ASP A 367 -3.65 16.33 -3.07
N HIS A 368 -3.87 16.57 -4.38
CA HIS A 368 -4.84 15.83 -5.19
C HIS A 368 -4.19 14.82 -6.16
N LEU A 369 -2.86 14.68 -6.16
CA LEU A 369 -2.19 13.63 -6.95
C LEU A 369 -2.65 12.24 -6.52
N GLY A 370 -3.13 11.44 -7.48
CA GLY A 370 -3.71 10.14 -7.21
C GLY A 370 -5.06 10.23 -6.53
N TYR A 371 -5.30 9.37 -5.55
CA TYR A 371 -6.54 9.35 -4.77
C TYR A 371 -6.41 10.17 -3.48
N ARG A 372 -7.53 10.77 -3.05
CA ARG A 372 -7.64 11.54 -1.81
C ARG A 372 -9.03 11.32 -1.21
N PHE A 373 -9.12 10.49 -0.19
CA PHE A 373 -10.40 10.12 0.41
C PHE A 373 -10.81 11.08 1.53
N VAL A 374 -12.07 11.46 1.51
CA VAL A 374 -12.71 12.30 2.54
C VAL A 374 -13.98 11.62 3.02
N ILE A 375 -14.06 11.30 4.29
CA ILE A 375 -15.32 10.86 4.90
C ILE A 375 -16.27 12.07 4.92
N ARG A 376 -17.43 11.95 4.28
CA ARG A 376 -18.48 12.97 4.30
C ARG A 376 -19.53 12.67 5.34
N ASN A 377 -19.79 11.40 5.62
CA ASN A 377 -20.71 10.97 6.66
C ASN A 377 -20.38 9.55 7.16
N SER A 378 -20.69 9.29 8.41
CA SER A 378 -20.62 7.98 9.02
C SER A 378 -21.77 7.77 10.01
N LYS A 379 -22.44 6.65 9.88
CA LYS A 379 -23.49 6.19 10.81
C LYS A 379 -23.16 4.80 11.29
N LEU A 380 -23.37 4.54 12.58
CA LEU A 380 -23.12 3.25 13.19
C LEU A 380 -24.32 2.83 14.05
N SER A 381 -24.38 1.53 14.35
CA SER A 381 -25.28 1.02 15.40
C SER A 381 -25.01 1.78 16.70
N LYS A 382 -26.06 2.36 17.28
CA LYS A 382 -25.95 3.13 18.54
C LYS A 382 -25.43 2.26 19.69
N GLN A 383 -25.89 1.02 19.73
CA GLN A 383 -25.56 0.03 20.74
C GLN A 383 -25.65 -1.36 20.12
N VAL A 384 -24.78 -2.27 20.52
CA VAL A 384 -24.75 -3.66 20.06
C VAL A 384 -24.46 -4.55 21.26
N THR A 385 -25.07 -5.72 21.33
CA THR A 385 -24.70 -6.75 22.30
C THR A 385 -23.48 -7.51 21.81
N ALA A 386 -22.56 -7.88 22.69
CA ALA A 386 -21.46 -8.78 22.34
C ALA A 386 -22.02 -10.06 21.70
N GLY A 387 -21.42 -10.51 20.59
CA GLY A 387 -21.95 -11.61 19.79
C GLY A 387 -22.97 -11.24 18.71
N ASP A 388 -23.48 -10.00 18.72
CA ASP A 388 -24.37 -9.48 17.67
C ASP A 388 -23.59 -8.75 16.55
N THR A 389 -24.31 -8.25 15.59
CA THR A 389 -23.75 -7.58 14.41
C THR A 389 -23.68 -6.06 14.56
N LEU A 390 -22.50 -5.48 14.44
CA LEU A 390 -22.29 -4.05 14.25
C LEU A 390 -22.56 -3.67 12.80
N GLN A 391 -23.42 -2.68 12.59
CA GLN A 391 -23.69 -2.10 11.28
C GLN A 391 -23.09 -0.71 11.17
N CYS A 392 -22.46 -0.41 10.03
CA CYS A 392 -21.95 0.91 9.71
C CYS A 392 -22.36 1.30 8.30
N GLN A 393 -22.61 2.58 8.08
CA GLN A 393 -22.88 3.18 6.78
C GLN A 393 -21.95 4.38 6.62
N LEU A 394 -21.00 4.28 5.69
CA LEU A 394 -20.05 5.35 5.39
C LEU A 394 -20.38 5.98 4.06
N SER A 395 -20.17 7.31 3.93
CA SER A 395 -20.12 8.02 2.65
C SER A 395 -18.72 8.61 2.50
N ILE A 396 -17.95 8.09 1.54
CA ILE A 396 -16.57 8.50 1.28
C ILE A 396 -16.47 9.11 -0.12
N GLU A 397 -15.96 10.33 -0.20
CA GLU A 397 -15.68 11.02 -1.46
C GLU A 397 -14.19 10.87 -1.81
N ASN A 398 -13.91 10.56 -3.07
CA ASN A 398 -12.56 10.65 -3.60
C ASN A 398 -12.39 12.01 -4.30
N THR A 399 -11.72 12.95 -3.64
CA THR A 399 -11.46 14.30 -4.19
C THR A 399 -10.19 14.36 -5.05
N GLY A 400 -9.36 13.30 -5.07
CA GLY A 400 -8.12 13.24 -5.83
C GLY A 400 -8.31 13.16 -7.35
N PHE A 401 -7.24 13.34 -8.12
CA PHE A 401 -7.28 13.27 -9.58
C PHE A 401 -7.56 11.86 -10.12
N ALA A 402 -7.24 10.82 -9.36
CA ALA A 402 -7.37 9.42 -9.77
C ALA A 402 -8.06 8.56 -8.71
N ASN A 403 -8.48 7.37 -9.09
CA ASN A 403 -8.84 6.31 -8.15
C ASN A 403 -7.60 5.44 -7.83
N PRO A 404 -7.63 4.65 -6.75
CA PRO A 404 -6.60 3.63 -6.51
C PRO A 404 -6.61 2.59 -7.64
N ILE A 405 -5.43 2.19 -8.07
CA ILE A 405 -5.26 1.16 -9.11
C ILE A 405 -4.98 -0.21 -8.48
N ARG A 406 -4.20 -0.22 -7.37
CA ARG A 406 -3.86 -1.45 -6.65
C ARG A 406 -4.93 -1.80 -5.64
N LYS A 407 -5.27 -3.09 -5.55
CA LYS A 407 -6.18 -3.58 -4.50
C LYS A 407 -5.62 -3.26 -3.12
N MET A 408 -6.50 -2.90 -2.23
CA MET A 408 -6.19 -2.61 -0.84
C MET A 408 -6.74 -3.70 0.07
N LYS A 409 -6.02 -4.02 1.13
CA LYS A 409 -6.58 -4.71 2.28
C LYS A 409 -7.43 -3.69 3.04
N ALA A 410 -8.64 -4.08 3.39
CA ALA A 410 -9.53 -3.26 4.18
C ALA A 410 -9.85 -3.97 5.50
N GLU A 411 -9.68 -3.26 6.61
CA GLU A 411 -9.88 -3.81 7.95
C GLU A 411 -10.69 -2.83 8.79
N VAL A 412 -11.57 -3.37 9.63
CA VAL A 412 -12.23 -2.61 10.69
C VAL A 412 -11.57 -2.97 12.02
N LEU A 413 -11.21 -1.94 12.77
CA LEU A 413 -10.62 -2.07 14.09
C LEU A 413 -11.60 -1.54 15.14
N LEU A 414 -11.71 -2.24 16.26
CA LEU A 414 -12.39 -1.77 17.47
C LEU A 414 -11.34 -1.56 18.55
N GLU A 415 -11.25 -0.34 19.06
CA GLU A 415 -10.24 0.06 20.06
C GLU A 415 -10.93 0.48 21.35
N LYS A 416 -10.36 0.05 22.48
CA LYS A 416 -10.75 0.50 23.81
C LYS A 416 -9.53 0.54 24.72
N ASP A 417 -9.31 1.68 25.38
CA ASP A 417 -8.25 1.86 26.37
C ASP A 417 -6.82 1.51 25.85
N GLY A 418 -6.59 1.69 24.54
CA GLY A 418 -5.33 1.39 23.87
C GLY A 418 -5.18 -0.06 23.38
N ASP A 419 -6.16 -0.88 23.66
CA ASP A 419 -6.26 -2.24 23.17
C ASP A 419 -7.23 -2.31 21.98
N TYR A 420 -6.91 -3.07 20.94
CA TYR A 420 -7.81 -3.19 19.79
C TYR A 420 -7.92 -4.59 19.23
N ILE A 421 -9.02 -4.80 18.57
CA ILE A 421 -9.32 -5.99 17.79
C ILE A 421 -9.62 -5.59 16.35
N GLN A 422 -9.31 -6.47 15.40
CA GLN A 422 -9.46 -6.17 13.98
C GLN A 422 -10.04 -7.34 13.19
N THR A 423 -10.72 -7.02 12.09
CA THR A 423 -11.21 -7.99 11.11
C THR A 423 -11.12 -7.44 9.72
N THR A 424 -10.91 -8.30 8.73
CA THR A 424 -10.93 -7.92 7.31
C THR A 424 -12.37 -7.74 6.84
N VAL A 425 -12.61 -6.72 6.00
CA VAL A 425 -13.90 -6.44 5.39
C VAL A 425 -13.77 -6.41 3.87
N ASP A 426 -14.82 -6.85 3.18
CA ASP A 426 -14.84 -6.92 1.71
C ASP A 426 -15.32 -5.58 1.13
N ILE A 427 -14.39 -4.66 0.94
CA ILE A 427 -14.58 -3.41 0.20
C ILE A 427 -13.45 -3.23 -0.81
N ASP A 428 -13.78 -2.69 -1.98
CA ASP A 428 -12.81 -2.45 -3.05
C ASP A 428 -12.66 -0.95 -3.37
N PRO A 429 -11.69 -0.25 -2.77
CA PRO A 429 -11.46 1.16 -3.05
C PRO A 429 -11.06 1.47 -4.49
N THR A 430 -10.67 0.49 -5.31
CA THR A 430 -10.38 0.74 -6.73
C THR A 430 -11.60 1.21 -7.51
N THR A 431 -12.80 0.96 -6.98
CA THR A 431 -14.06 1.42 -7.55
C THR A 431 -14.47 2.83 -7.13
N TRP A 432 -13.73 3.46 -6.21
CA TRP A 432 -14.03 4.82 -5.73
C TRP A 432 -13.43 5.85 -6.70
N LEU A 433 -14.17 6.12 -7.75
CA LEU A 433 -13.69 6.97 -8.84
C LEU A 433 -13.49 8.43 -8.40
N SER A 434 -12.61 9.12 -9.09
CA SER A 434 -12.33 10.55 -8.89
C SER A 434 -13.60 11.40 -8.97
N CYS A 435 -13.73 12.40 -8.11
CA CYS A 435 -14.90 13.29 -7.98
C CYS A 435 -16.23 12.57 -7.75
N THR A 436 -16.20 11.38 -7.10
CA THR A 436 -17.41 10.63 -6.74
C THR A 436 -17.49 10.35 -5.25
N THR A 437 -18.71 10.26 -4.73
CA THR A 437 -18.99 9.79 -3.38
C THR A 437 -19.52 8.36 -3.44
N THR A 438 -18.91 7.46 -2.68
CA THR A 438 -19.33 6.06 -2.58
C THR A 438 -19.93 5.81 -1.20
N ASP A 439 -21.12 5.20 -1.20
CA ASP A 439 -21.77 4.73 0.02
C ASP A 439 -21.38 3.28 0.31
N ILE A 440 -20.85 3.03 1.51
CA ILE A 440 -20.25 1.77 1.91
C ILE A 440 -21.01 1.23 3.13
N PRO A 441 -21.88 0.24 2.94
CA PRO A 441 -22.48 -0.49 4.04
C PRO A 441 -21.50 -1.54 4.56
N LEU A 442 -21.30 -1.60 5.88
CA LEU A 442 -20.50 -2.62 6.55
C LEU A 442 -21.35 -3.37 7.56
N THR A 443 -21.18 -4.65 7.64
CA THR A 443 -21.85 -5.54 8.60
C THR A 443 -20.79 -6.44 9.23
N ILE A 444 -20.57 -6.31 10.53
CA ILE A 444 -19.43 -6.88 11.24
C ILE A 444 -19.94 -7.71 12.40
N GLN A 445 -19.68 -9.00 12.41
CA GLN A 445 -20.01 -9.91 13.51
C GLN A 445 -19.07 -9.65 14.68
N LEU A 446 -19.59 -9.24 15.84
CA LEU A 446 -18.78 -9.02 17.04
C LEU A 446 -18.51 -10.32 17.80
N PRO A 447 -17.37 -10.44 18.51
CA PRO A 447 -17.11 -11.52 19.45
C PRO A 447 -18.16 -11.58 20.56
N GLY A 448 -18.57 -12.79 20.96
CA GLY A 448 -19.56 -12.98 22.05
C GLY A 448 -19.00 -12.64 23.43
N ASP A 449 -17.69 -12.70 23.59
CA ASP A 449 -16.91 -12.35 24.78
C ASP A 449 -16.39 -10.91 24.80
N LEU A 450 -16.76 -10.09 23.78
CA LEU A 450 -16.31 -8.72 23.72
C LEU A 450 -16.72 -7.93 24.98
N GLU A 451 -15.76 -7.28 25.59
CA GLU A 451 -15.95 -6.52 26.82
C GLU A 451 -16.99 -5.39 26.63
N ALA A 452 -17.92 -5.27 27.57
CA ALA A 452 -18.89 -4.19 27.55
C ALA A 452 -18.22 -2.82 27.76
N GLY A 453 -18.71 -1.81 27.06
CA GLY A 453 -18.21 -0.43 27.14
C GLY A 453 -18.30 0.30 25.80
N ASN A 454 -17.71 1.46 25.73
CA ASN A 454 -17.61 2.21 24.48
C ASN A 454 -16.35 1.81 23.73
N TRP A 455 -16.52 1.43 22.48
CA TRP A 455 -15.43 1.06 21.58
C TRP A 455 -15.33 2.09 20.44
N ASN A 456 -14.14 2.61 20.20
CA ASN A 456 -13.86 3.40 19.01
C ASN A 456 -13.76 2.48 17.80
N VAL A 457 -14.35 2.88 16.68
CA VAL A 457 -14.38 2.09 15.45
C VAL A 457 -13.56 2.82 14.39
N TYR A 458 -12.64 2.09 13.77
CA TYR A 458 -11.75 2.62 12.74
C TYR A 458 -11.86 1.81 11.45
N LEU A 459 -11.58 2.45 10.32
CA LEU A 459 -11.35 1.81 9.03
C LEU A 459 -9.88 1.98 8.64
N ARG A 460 -9.20 0.87 8.40
CA ARG A 460 -7.84 0.82 7.88
C ARG A 460 -7.84 0.28 6.46
N LEU A 461 -7.23 1.03 5.55
CA LEU A 461 -6.93 0.58 4.19
C LEU A 461 -5.42 0.52 4.01
N SER A 462 -4.89 -0.49 3.30
CA SER A 462 -3.45 -0.59 3.05
C SER A 462 -3.17 -1.26 1.71
N ILE A 463 -2.06 -0.85 1.06
CA ILE A 463 -1.60 -1.44 -0.21
C ILE A 463 -0.51 -2.47 0.08
N GLY A 464 -0.60 -3.65 -0.58
CA GLY A 464 0.42 -4.70 -0.50
C GLY A 464 0.52 -5.41 0.85
N ASN A 465 -0.50 -5.28 1.70
CA ASN A 465 -0.55 -5.91 3.03
C ASN A 465 -1.57 -7.06 3.10
N GLN A 466 -1.98 -7.63 1.95
CA GLN A 466 -3.02 -8.65 1.89
C GLN A 466 -2.74 -9.85 2.81
N ASP A 467 -1.47 -10.26 2.86
CA ASP A 467 -1.03 -11.43 3.63
C ASP A 467 -0.25 -11.05 4.91
N ILE A 468 -0.28 -9.77 5.30
CA ILE A 468 0.44 -9.27 6.47
C ILE A 468 -0.56 -8.93 7.58
N PRO A 469 -0.60 -9.71 8.67
CA PRO A 469 -1.43 -9.37 9.83
C PRO A 469 -0.92 -8.08 10.48
N ASP A 470 -1.85 -7.25 10.95
CA ASP A 470 -1.58 -6.10 11.82
C ASP A 470 -0.50 -5.12 11.33
N SER A 471 -0.32 -4.99 10.00
CA SER A 471 0.66 -4.08 9.43
C SER A 471 0.11 -2.67 9.29
N THR A 472 0.83 -1.69 9.84
CA THR A 472 0.58 -0.25 9.61
C THR A 472 1.36 0.32 8.43
N LEU A 473 2.11 -0.52 7.71
CA LEU A 473 2.84 -0.10 6.52
C LEU A 473 1.90 0.19 5.36
N ARG A 474 2.20 1.25 4.60
CA ARG A 474 1.44 1.64 3.41
C ARG A 474 -0.07 1.77 3.65
N THR A 475 -0.43 2.25 4.82
CA THR A 475 -1.82 2.54 5.19
C THR A 475 -2.28 3.87 4.62
N VAL A 476 -3.58 3.98 4.40
CA VAL A 476 -4.21 5.14 3.76
C VAL A 476 -4.79 6.08 4.81
N HIS A 477 -4.28 7.29 4.82
CA HIS A 477 -4.76 8.38 5.63
C HIS A 477 -5.85 9.15 4.87
N PHE A 478 -7.05 9.29 5.47
CA PHE A 478 -8.13 10.07 4.89
C PHE A 478 -7.97 11.55 5.20
N ALA A 479 -8.35 12.37 4.26
CA ALA A 479 -8.15 13.81 4.34
C ALA A 479 -9.18 14.53 5.19
N ASN A 480 -9.40 14.04 6.40
CA ASN A 480 -10.26 14.66 7.41
C ASN A 480 -9.40 15.05 8.63
N ALA A 481 -9.66 16.22 9.18
CA ALA A 481 -9.04 16.62 10.45
C ALA A 481 -9.49 15.70 11.59
N ASP A 482 -8.55 15.35 12.48
CA ASP A 482 -8.79 14.66 13.74
C ASP A 482 -9.41 13.25 13.64
N VAL A 483 -9.29 12.57 12.50
CA VAL A 483 -9.78 11.19 12.34
C VAL A 483 -8.66 10.14 12.25
N TRP A 484 -7.47 10.56 11.86
CA TRP A 484 -6.33 9.67 11.69
C TRP A 484 -5.70 9.28 13.03
N ASP A 485 -5.48 7.98 13.21
CA ASP A 485 -4.63 7.44 14.28
C ASP A 485 -3.40 6.78 13.65
N GLY A 486 -2.27 7.47 13.75
CA GLY A 486 -1.00 7.01 13.16
C GLY A 486 -0.47 5.73 13.81
N MET A 487 -0.80 5.46 15.08
CA MET A 487 -0.40 4.23 15.77
C MET A 487 -1.15 3.01 15.27
N LEU A 488 -2.43 3.19 14.91
CA LEU A 488 -3.25 2.14 14.31
C LEU A 488 -3.13 2.11 12.78
N GLY A 489 -2.60 3.18 12.17
CA GLY A 489 -2.62 3.36 10.72
C GLY A 489 -4.05 3.38 10.16
N ALA A 490 -4.99 3.94 10.90
CA ALA A 490 -6.42 3.80 10.66
C ALA A 490 -7.19 5.12 10.85
N ASN A 491 -8.35 5.22 10.24
CA ASN A 491 -9.20 6.40 10.27
C ASN A 491 -10.43 6.15 11.13
N ARG A 492 -10.69 6.99 12.11
CA ARG A 492 -11.83 6.85 13.02
C ARG A 492 -13.15 7.12 12.30
N ILE A 493 -14.06 6.13 12.35
CA ILE A 493 -15.38 6.23 11.72
C ILE A 493 -16.51 6.34 12.74
N GLY A 494 -16.27 6.15 14.02
CA GLY A 494 -17.30 6.32 15.05
C GLY A 494 -16.96 5.70 16.38
N THR A 495 -17.98 5.58 17.23
CA THR A 495 -17.94 4.90 18.53
C THR A 495 -19.21 4.09 18.70
N VAL A 496 -19.12 2.89 19.20
CA VAL A 496 -20.27 2.01 19.49
C VAL A 496 -20.29 1.62 20.97
N ALA A 497 -21.48 1.61 21.58
CA ALA A 497 -21.66 1.07 22.92
C ALA A 497 -21.89 -0.46 22.82
N VAL A 498 -21.01 -1.24 23.41
CA VAL A 498 -21.15 -2.70 23.50
C VAL A 498 -21.74 -3.08 24.85
N THR A 499 -22.77 -3.91 24.86
CA THR A 499 -23.34 -4.52 26.07
C THR A 499 -22.92 -5.99 26.16
N ALA A 500 -22.76 -6.50 27.38
CA ALA A 500 -22.39 -7.90 27.57
C ALA A 500 -23.47 -8.83 27.01
N ALA A 501 -23.07 -9.97 26.46
CA ALA A 501 -23.97 -11.04 26.09
C ALA A 501 -24.69 -11.58 27.33
N THR A 502 -25.99 -11.92 27.21
CA THR A 502 -26.81 -12.44 28.32
C THR A 502 -26.64 -13.93 28.52
N ASP A 503 -26.20 -14.66 27.50
CA ASP A 503 -25.95 -16.11 27.52
C ASP A 503 -24.50 -16.42 27.12
N ALA A 504 -23.77 -17.07 28.02
CA ALA A 504 -22.37 -17.47 27.77
C ALA A 504 -22.24 -18.57 26.68
N GLU A 505 -23.38 -19.11 26.16
CA GLU A 505 -23.41 -20.12 25.09
C GLU A 505 -23.37 -19.52 23.67
N GLN A 506 -23.42 -18.20 23.50
CA GLN A 506 -23.19 -17.58 22.19
C GLN A 506 -21.70 -17.32 21.93
N LEU A 507 -20.90 -18.36 22.02
CA LEU A 507 -19.59 -18.39 21.40
C LEU A 507 -19.81 -18.42 19.87
N THR A 508 -20.20 -17.29 19.32
CA THR A 508 -20.23 -17.13 17.87
C THR A 508 -18.79 -17.17 17.37
N GLN A 509 -18.55 -18.08 16.43
CA GLN A 509 -17.30 -18.08 15.67
C GLN A 509 -17.17 -16.71 14.99
N HIS A 510 -16.13 -15.98 15.34
CA HIS A 510 -15.87 -14.66 14.79
C HIS A 510 -14.54 -14.66 14.04
N ASP A 511 -14.47 -13.88 12.97
CA ASP A 511 -13.29 -13.75 12.11
C ASP A 511 -12.25 -12.75 12.65
N PHE A 512 -12.41 -12.32 13.91
CA PHE A 512 -11.40 -11.51 14.57
C PHE A 512 -10.23 -12.40 14.99
N TYR A 513 -9.02 -12.07 14.54
CA TYR A 513 -7.76 -12.75 14.91
C TYR A 513 -7.47 -14.11 14.29
N GLN A 514 -7.90 -14.37 13.09
CA GLN A 514 -7.29 -15.48 12.38
C GLN A 514 -5.86 -15.08 11.99
N VAL A 515 -4.86 -15.64 12.66
CA VAL A 515 -3.50 -15.70 12.14
C VAL A 515 -3.51 -16.79 11.07
N THR A 516 -3.77 -16.39 9.84
CA THR A 516 -3.55 -17.27 8.70
C THR A 516 -2.07 -17.18 8.36
N GLU A 517 -1.39 -18.31 8.46
CA GLU A 517 -0.04 -18.61 7.99
C GLU A 517 1.05 -17.56 8.31
N THR A 518 2.19 -18.06 8.79
CA THR A 518 3.42 -17.25 8.93
C THR A 518 3.75 -16.60 7.60
N PRO A 519 3.78 -15.27 7.48
CA PRO A 519 4.14 -14.64 6.23
C PRO A 519 5.49 -15.16 5.76
N THR A 520 5.58 -15.60 4.51
CA THR A 520 6.80 -16.09 3.87
C THR A 520 7.87 -15.02 3.66
N ILE A 521 7.69 -13.82 4.23
CA ILE A 521 8.64 -12.72 4.13
C ILE A 521 9.67 -12.86 5.25
N SER A 522 10.91 -12.93 4.86
CA SER A 522 12.09 -13.35 5.63
C SER A 522 12.47 -12.50 6.86
N ASP A 523 11.70 -11.49 7.21
CA ASP A 523 11.93 -10.65 8.39
C ASP A 523 10.67 -10.55 9.25
N GLY A 524 10.49 -11.53 10.13
CA GLY A 524 9.36 -11.61 11.06
C GLY A 524 9.26 -10.43 12.04
N SER A 525 10.34 -9.63 12.20
CA SER A 525 10.36 -8.49 13.11
C SER A 525 9.37 -7.38 12.70
N ARG A 526 9.06 -7.33 11.43
CA ARG A 526 8.23 -6.28 10.84
C ARG A 526 6.74 -6.38 11.22
N TYR A 527 6.26 -7.56 11.54
CA TYR A 527 4.84 -7.84 11.74
C TYR A 527 4.42 -7.97 13.20
N THR A 528 5.37 -8.09 14.08
CA THR A 528 5.13 -8.37 15.49
C THR A 528 5.40 -7.17 16.38
N ARG A 529 5.79 -6.02 15.79
CA ARG A 529 6.20 -4.85 16.55
C ARG A 529 5.33 -3.64 16.25
N LYS A 530 4.74 -3.06 17.29
CA LYS A 530 4.15 -1.73 17.26
C LYS A 530 5.24 -0.70 17.53
N GLU A 531 5.39 0.28 16.66
CA GLU A 531 6.25 1.42 16.91
C GLU A 531 5.73 2.24 18.10
N VAL A 532 6.64 2.83 18.85
CA VAL A 532 6.27 3.73 19.97
C VAL A 532 5.59 4.99 19.44
N VAL A 533 5.98 5.40 18.23
CA VAL A 533 5.49 6.57 17.52
C VAL A 533 5.34 6.21 16.05
N SER A 534 4.25 6.64 15.43
CA SER A 534 4.12 6.62 13.96
C SER A 534 4.97 7.74 13.37
N THR A 535 5.79 7.44 12.37
CA THR A 535 6.57 8.48 11.68
C THR A 535 5.84 8.87 10.41
N ASP A 536 4.81 9.71 10.53
CA ASP A 536 3.96 10.16 9.43
C ASP A 536 4.13 11.64 9.08
N GLY A 537 4.89 12.39 9.86
CA GLY A 537 5.20 13.80 9.65
C GLY A 537 4.34 14.73 10.47
N LYS A 538 3.53 14.22 11.38
CA LYS A 538 2.64 15.01 12.21
C LYS A 538 2.35 14.35 13.55
N ARG A 539 1.79 15.10 14.48
CA ARG A 539 1.30 14.61 15.75
C ARG A 539 -0.07 13.95 15.54
N SER A 540 -0.11 12.64 15.53
CA SER A 540 -1.32 11.84 15.31
C SER A 540 -1.83 11.27 16.63
N GLY A 541 -3.12 11.52 16.93
CA GLY A 541 -3.76 11.04 18.16
C GLY A 541 -3.28 11.74 19.45
N GLU A 542 -3.98 11.49 20.56
CA GLU A 542 -3.68 12.14 21.86
C GLU A 542 -2.53 11.45 22.62
N THR A 543 -2.21 10.20 22.28
CA THR A 543 -1.30 9.35 23.05
C THR A 543 0.07 9.17 22.38
N GLU A 544 0.24 9.61 21.15
CA GLU A 544 1.45 9.39 20.37
C GLU A 544 2.66 10.13 20.98
N TRP A 545 2.61 11.46 21.02
CA TRP A 545 3.64 12.30 21.59
C TRP A 545 3.17 12.84 22.94
N ARG A 546 3.48 12.09 24.00
CA ARG A 546 3.03 12.39 25.35
C ARG A 546 3.77 13.58 25.97
N GLU A 547 3.17 14.19 26.98
CA GLU A 547 3.75 15.35 27.69
C GLU A 547 5.16 15.07 28.27
N ASN A 548 5.44 13.85 28.71
CA ASN A 548 6.75 13.48 29.21
C ASN A 548 7.84 13.38 28.13
N ALA A 549 7.47 13.31 26.86
CA ALA A 549 8.37 13.34 25.71
C ALA A 549 8.67 14.77 25.23
N LEU A 550 8.00 15.80 25.77
CA LEU A 550 8.23 17.22 25.42
C LEU A 550 9.55 17.72 26.02
N TYR A 551 10.45 18.18 25.17
CA TYR A 551 11.80 18.65 25.52
C TYR A 551 12.03 20.12 25.20
N HIS A 552 11.10 20.76 24.53
CA HIS A 552 11.09 22.22 24.34
C HIS A 552 9.69 22.68 23.97
N THR A 553 9.29 23.85 24.44
CA THR A 553 8.06 24.54 24.04
C THR A 553 8.26 26.04 24.12
N GLU A 554 8.05 26.75 23.02
CA GLU A 554 8.12 28.23 22.93
C GLU A 554 7.31 28.67 21.69
N ASP A 555 6.48 29.72 21.82
CA ASP A 555 5.78 30.41 20.72
C ASP A 555 5.26 29.53 19.58
N ASN A 556 4.43 28.51 19.89
CA ASN A 556 3.90 27.50 18.97
C ASN A 556 4.96 26.57 18.37
N SER A 557 6.08 26.42 19.01
CA SER A 557 7.14 25.50 18.67
C SER A 557 7.29 24.44 19.75
N ASN A 558 7.29 23.17 19.37
CA ASN A 558 7.46 22.05 20.29
C ASN A 558 8.51 21.09 19.76
N LEU A 559 9.35 20.56 20.65
CA LEU A 559 10.32 19.51 20.35
C LEU A 559 10.08 18.31 21.26
N TYR A 560 9.86 17.16 20.67
CA TYR A 560 9.61 15.91 21.39
C TYR A 560 10.71 14.89 21.09
N LEU A 561 11.06 14.12 22.12
CA LEU A 561 12.05 13.04 22.06
C LEU A 561 11.50 11.81 22.76
N THR A 562 11.61 10.66 22.13
CA THR A 562 11.32 9.35 22.73
C THR A 562 12.13 8.27 22.03
N ASN A 563 12.22 7.09 22.60
CA ASN A 563 12.84 5.94 21.94
C ASN A 563 12.09 4.65 22.28
N ASP A 564 12.25 3.69 21.40
CA ASP A 564 12.01 2.28 21.71
C ASP A 564 13.34 1.53 21.90
N ASP A 565 13.38 0.25 21.71
CA ASP A 565 14.58 -0.57 21.84
C ASP A 565 15.51 -0.55 20.62
N GLN A 566 15.11 0.09 19.51
CA GLN A 566 15.84 0.12 18.24
C GLN A 566 16.05 1.53 17.69
N TYR A 567 15.08 2.42 17.94
CA TYR A 567 15.00 3.70 17.26
C TYR A 567 14.86 4.86 18.24
N LEU A 568 15.55 5.93 17.93
CA LEU A 568 15.28 7.26 18.49
C LEU A 568 14.24 7.94 17.59
N TYR A 569 13.23 8.50 18.22
CA TYR A 569 12.19 9.31 17.55
C TYR A 569 12.36 10.76 17.98
N VAL A 570 12.33 11.64 16.99
CA VAL A 570 12.41 13.10 17.19
C VAL A 570 11.28 13.73 16.41
N MET A 571 10.46 14.57 17.04
CA MET A 571 9.43 15.35 16.37
C MET A 571 9.58 16.82 16.74
N ALA A 572 9.43 17.70 15.76
CA ALA A 572 9.38 19.13 15.98
C ALA A 572 8.18 19.74 15.24
N GLU A 573 7.36 20.46 16.00
CA GLU A 573 6.35 21.39 15.47
C GLU A 573 6.98 22.77 15.41
N MET A 574 6.98 23.43 14.26
CA MET A 574 7.70 24.69 14.05
C MET A 574 6.95 25.59 13.07
N PRO A 575 6.87 26.90 13.29
CA PRO A 575 6.24 27.81 12.34
C PRO A 575 6.92 27.73 10.96
N MET A 576 6.10 27.57 9.92
CA MET A 576 6.54 27.43 8.53
C MET A 576 6.08 28.60 7.65
N GLU A 577 5.65 29.70 8.24
CA GLU A 577 5.23 30.89 7.50
C GLU A 577 6.35 31.39 6.60
N ASP A 578 6.03 31.65 5.32
CA ASP A 578 6.95 32.16 4.30
C ASP A 578 8.11 31.22 3.92
N VAL A 579 8.09 29.94 4.27
CA VAL A 579 9.11 28.97 3.85
C VAL A 579 8.75 28.37 2.49
N VAL A 580 9.54 28.67 1.48
CA VAL A 580 9.28 28.25 0.08
C VAL A 580 9.88 26.87 -0.23
N SER A 581 11.12 26.66 0.18
CA SER A 581 11.85 25.41 -0.08
C SER A 581 12.52 24.91 1.20
N PRO A 582 11.75 24.24 2.09
CA PRO A 582 12.23 23.84 3.40
C PRO A 582 13.35 22.78 3.32
N VAL A 583 14.32 22.96 4.18
CA VAL A 583 15.34 21.98 4.52
C VAL A 583 15.25 21.71 6.02
N TYR A 584 14.95 20.49 6.36
CA TYR A 584 14.78 20.03 7.74
C TYR A 584 16.10 19.50 8.24
N ASN A 585 16.65 20.14 9.27
CA ASN A 585 17.93 19.79 9.86
C ASN A 585 17.75 19.22 11.25
N LEU A 586 18.44 18.10 11.53
CA LEU A 586 18.55 17.52 12.86
C LEU A 586 20.02 17.39 13.25
N GLN A 587 20.36 17.88 14.42
CA GLN A 587 21.68 17.73 15.01
C GLN A 587 21.58 17.04 16.37
N ILE A 588 22.37 15.99 16.57
CA ILE A 588 22.46 15.21 17.81
C ILE A 588 23.90 15.18 18.29
N ILE A 589 24.12 15.36 19.57
CA ILE A 589 25.44 15.29 20.20
C ILE A 589 25.37 14.40 21.43
N HIS A 590 26.28 13.44 21.54
CA HIS A 590 26.48 12.61 22.74
C HIS A 590 27.98 12.32 22.96
N ALA A 591 28.32 11.74 24.11
CA ALA A 591 29.69 11.30 24.37
C ALA A 591 30.10 10.19 23.40
N ASP A 592 31.35 10.17 22.98
CA ASP A 592 31.88 9.08 22.15
C ASP A 592 31.95 7.80 23.00
N PRO A 593 31.29 6.70 22.62
CA PRO A 593 31.32 5.43 23.36
C PRO A 593 32.74 4.88 23.55
N GLU A 594 33.63 5.09 22.58
CA GLU A 594 35.02 4.65 22.64
C GLU A 594 35.92 5.60 23.40
N ASN A 595 35.56 6.88 23.54
CA ASN A 595 36.31 7.89 24.23
C ASN A 595 35.39 8.90 24.99
N PRO A 596 34.93 8.60 26.20
CA PRO A 596 33.95 9.41 26.94
C PRO A 596 34.36 10.88 27.22
N THR A 597 35.61 11.25 26.94
CA THR A 597 36.05 12.65 27.01
C THR A 597 35.87 13.42 25.71
N ALA A 598 35.55 12.75 24.64
CA ALA A 598 35.19 13.32 23.34
C ALA A 598 33.67 13.26 23.10
N THR A 599 33.20 13.99 22.11
CA THR A 599 31.77 13.97 21.69
C THR A 599 31.63 13.58 20.23
N LYS A 600 30.65 12.77 19.94
CA LYS A 600 30.19 12.53 18.59
C LYS A 600 29.10 13.52 18.24
N ARG A 601 29.15 14.01 17.03
CA ARG A 601 28.17 14.95 16.50
C ARG A 601 27.61 14.42 15.20
N TYR A 602 26.31 14.16 15.17
CA TYR A 602 25.57 13.74 14.01
C TYR A 602 24.78 14.90 13.47
N TRP A 603 24.87 15.13 12.18
CA TRP A 603 24.14 16.17 11.50
C TRP A 603 23.54 15.61 10.22
N MET A 604 22.22 15.63 10.12
CA MET A 604 21.49 15.20 8.95
C MET A 604 20.49 16.27 8.53
N TYR A 605 20.31 16.43 7.23
CA TYR A 605 19.25 17.25 6.72
C TYR A 605 18.57 16.62 5.53
N HIS A 606 17.25 16.85 5.46
CA HIS A 606 16.39 16.39 4.40
C HIS A 606 15.87 17.57 3.60
N MET A 607 15.96 17.47 2.29
CA MET A 607 15.39 18.43 1.36
C MET A 607 14.10 17.88 0.77
N ARG A 608 13.19 18.76 0.39
CA ARG A 608 11.91 18.41 -0.21
C ARG A 608 12.01 17.55 -1.48
N ASN A 609 13.15 17.60 -2.18
CA ASN A 609 13.44 16.78 -3.35
C ASN A 609 13.96 15.37 -3.01
N GLY A 610 13.93 14.98 -1.74
CA GLY A 610 14.42 13.69 -1.27
C GLY A 610 15.95 13.61 -1.07
N TYR A 611 16.68 14.71 -1.31
CA TYR A 611 18.11 14.72 -1.00
C TYR A 611 18.33 14.68 0.52
N VAL A 612 19.19 13.76 0.95
CA VAL A 612 19.57 13.59 2.35
C VAL A 612 21.08 13.73 2.47
N TYR A 613 21.51 14.54 3.43
CA TYR A 613 22.91 14.64 3.84
C TYR A 613 23.06 14.07 5.24
N PHE A 614 24.13 13.32 5.43
CA PHE A 614 24.54 12.83 6.74
C PHE A 614 26.07 12.96 6.87
N ASN A 615 26.53 13.55 7.96
CA ASN A 615 27.95 13.86 8.13
C ASN A 615 28.81 12.70 8.67
N GLN A 616 28.18 11.60 9.10
CA GLN A 616 28.82 10.45 9.73
C GLN A 616 28.26 9.14 9.14
N GLY A 617 29.10 8.30 8.57
CA GLY A 617 28.70 6.96 8.12
C GLY A 617 27.53 6.92 7.14
N SER A 618 26.53 6.09 7.42
CA SER A 618 25.32 5.89 6.62
C SER A 618 24.09 6.28 7.44
N TYR A 619 23.09 6.90 6.78
CA TYR A 619 21.78 7.16 7.38
C TYR A 619 20.77 6.01 7.10
N THR A 620 21.26 4.86 6.68
CA THR A 620 20.46 3.69 6.31
C THR A 620 19.42 3.34 7.41
N GLY A 621 18.17 3.21 7.02
CA GLY A 621 17.05 2.94 7.93
C GLY A 621 16.52 4.18 8.67
N THR A 622 17.09 5.37 8.43
CA THR A 622 16.53 6.61 8.96
C THR A 622 15.37 7.08 8.10
N ILE A 623 14.23 7.33 8.72
CA ILE A 623 13.04 7.88 8.08
C ILE A 623 12.89 9.33 8.54
N CYS A 624 12.57 10.23 7.60
CA CYS A 624 12.15 11.59 7.89
C CYS A 624 10.84 11.85 7.15
N LYS A 625 9.83 12.23 7.88
CA LYS A 625 8.52 12.65 7.33
C LYS A 625 8.21 14.06 7.82
N TYR A 626 7.47 14.79 7.00
CA TYR A 626 7.08 16.14 7.33
C TYR A 626 5.73 16.47 6.71
N ASP A 627 4.93 17.23 7.45
CA ASP A 627 3.66 17.77 6.98
C ASP A 627 3.42 19.15 7.62
N GLY A 628 3.06 20.13 6.79
CA GLY A 628 2.84 21.50 7.27
C GLY A 628 4.02 22.02 8.11
N ASN A 629 3.76 22.26 9.39
CA ASN A 629 4.69 22.79 10.37
C ASN A 629 5.36 21.70 11.24
N CYS A 630 5.11 20.43 10.95
CA CYS A 630 5.64 19.29 11.71
C CYS A 630 6.67 18.51 10.89
N VAL A 631 7.70 18.03 11.56
CA VAL A 631 8.70 17.12 11.00
C VAL A 631 9.06 16.07 12.03
N GLU A 632 9.17 14.82 11.56
CA GLU A 632 9.51 13.66 12.37
C GLU A 632 10.68 12.90 11.79
N TRP A 633 11.52 12.38 12.69
CA TRP A 633 12.60 11.45 12.38
C TRP A 633 12.43 10.17 13.18
N LYS A 634 12.63 9.04 12.53
CA LYS A 634 12.87 7.73 13.13
C LYS A 634 14.27 7.29 12.74
N ILE A 635 15.15 7.14 13.73
CA ILE A 635 16.59 6.97 13.51
C ILE A 635 17.05 5.68 14.21
N PRO A 636 17.58 4.68 13.48
CA PRO A 636 18.12 3.49 14.11
C PRO A 636 19.23 3.83 15.10
N PHE A 637 19.28 3.17 16.24
CA PHE A 637 20.37 3.32 17.20
C PHE A 637 21.74 3.08 16.60
N SER A 638 21.84 2.12 15.67
CA SER A 638 23.08 1.81 14.95
C SER A 638 23.62 2.99 14.11
N VAL A 639 22.75 3.89 13.65
CA VAL A 639 23.14 5.09 12.87
C VAL A 639 23.80 6.13 13.76
N LEU A 640 23.34 6.22 15.00
CA LEU A 640 23.81 7.20 15.98
C LEU A 640 24.76 6.58 17.01
N GLU A 641 25.09 5.30 16.88
CA GLU A 641 25.90 4.54 17.86
C GLU A 641 25.35 4.65 19.29
N LEU A 642 24.01 4.54 19.43
CA LEU A 642 23.31 4.66 20.72
C LEU A 642 23.15 3.30 21.38
N GLU A 643 23.22 3.31 22.71
CA GLU A 643 22.86 2.19 23.58
C GLU A 643 22.00 2.73 24.74
N PRO A 644 21.18 1.90 25.39
CA PRO A 644 20.48 2.30 26.62
C PRO A 644 21.43 2.91 27.64
N GLY A 645 21.03 4.05 28.19
CA GLY A 645 21.86 4.85 29.08
C GLY A 645 22.71 5.92 28.38
N THR A 646 22.79 5.94 27.04
CA THR A 646 23.46 7.02 26.31
C THR A 646 22.76 8.34 26.57
N GLU A 647 23.50 9.37 27.02
CA GLU A 647 22.99 10.71 27.21
C GLU A 647 23.23 11.57 25.96
N LEU A 648 22.13 11.99 25.29
CA LEU A 648 22.18 13.00 24.27
C LEU A 648 22.28 14.37 24.90
N THR A 649 23.46 14.95 24.86
CA THR A 649 23.76 16.21 25.53
C THR A 649 23.23 17.43 24.80
N SER A 650 22.90 17.26 23.50
CA SER A 650 22.22 18.27 22.68
C SER A 650 21.44 17.63 21.56
N VAL A 651 20.19 18.02 21.43
CA VAL A 651 19.36 17.75 20.25
C VAL A 651 18.85 19.09 19.74
N ARG A 652 19.03 19.34 18.44
CA ARG A 652 18.63 20.57 17.77
C ARG A 652 17.91 20.25 16.49
N VAL A 653 16.76 20.89 16.27
CA VAL A 653 16.03 20.88 15.02
C VAL A 653 16.00 22.29 14.44
N MET A 654 16.35 22.43 13.17
CA MET A 654 16.38 23.71 12.47
C MET A 654 15.74 23.58 11.12
N ILE A 655 14.89 24.54 10.75
CA ILE A 655 14.34 24.65 9.41
C ILE A 655 15.01 25.82 8.70
N GLN A 656 15.44 25.57 7.46
CA GLN A 656 16.03 26.57 6.59
C GLN A 656 15.24 26.67 5.27
N ASP A 657 15.19 27.85 4.69
CA ASP A 657 14.67 28.04 3.34
C ASP A 657 15.82 28.06 2.33
N SER A 658 15.92 27.01 1.53
CA SER A 658 16.96 26.90 0.49
C SER A 658 16.64 27.69 -0.78
N SER A 659 15.47 28.31 -0.89
CA SER A 659 15.13 29.23 -1.99
C SER A 659 15.85 30.57 -1.87
N VAL A 660 16.42 30.86 -0.70
CA VAL A 660 17.16 32.10 -0.40
C VAL A 660 18.67 31.81 -0.40
N ASP A 661 19.45 32.67 -1.05
CA ASP A 661 20.91 32.57 -1.07
C ASP A 661 21.46 32.48 0.37
N GLY A 662 22.29 31.47 0.63
CA GLY A 662 22.87 31.20 1.95
C GLY A 662 21.94 30.44 2.90
N TRP A 663 20.80 29.93 2.42
CA TRP A 663 19.83 29.13 3.17
C TRP A 663 19.38 29.82 4.48
N LYS A 664 18.39 30.66 4.35
CA LYS A 664 17.87 31.43 5.48
C LYS A 664 17.31 30.50 6.56
N VAL A 665 17.84 30.59 7.78
CA VAL A 665 17.23 29.92 8.96
C VAL A 665 15.90 30.62 9.27
N THR A 666 14.85 29.83 9.31
CA THR A 666 13.48 30.28 9.61
C THR A 666 13.00 29.86 10.97
N SER A 667 13.50 28.72 11.47
CA SER A 667 13.20 28.22 12.80
C SER A 667 14.41 27.42 13.34
N ASP A 668 14.64 27.48 14.66
CA ASP A 668 15.79 26.86 15.32
C ASP A 668 15.43 26.52 16.77
N GLN A 669 15.34 25.24 17.09
CA GLN A 669 14.95 24.75 18.42
C GLN A 669 16.02 23.84 19.01
N TYR A 670 16.19 23.94 20.32
CA TYR A 670 17.07 23.07 21.10
C TYR A 670 16.27 22.36 22.20
N ALA A 671 16.56 21.10 22.46
CA ALA A 671 16.08 20.48 23.70
C ALA A 671 16.56 21.23 24.92
N ASP A 672 15.66 21.55 25.87
CA ASP A 672 15.92 22.32 27.10
C ASP A 672 16.78 21.56 28.10
N ARG A 673 16.87 20.25 27.94
CA ARG A 673 17.62 19.32 28.77
C ARG A 673 18.16 18.16 27.95
N SER A 674 19.15 17.47 28.52
CA SER A 674 19.63 16.23 27.88
C SER A 674 18.55 15.15 27.85
N TYR A 675 18.64 14.28 26.83
CA TYR A 675 17.82 13.09 26.69
C TYR A 675 18.66 11.86 27.01
N VAL A 676 18.15 10.98 27.86
CA VAL A 676 18.80 9.68 28.11
C VAL A 676 18.03 8.59 27.39
N VAL A 677 18.73 7.86 26.53
CA VAL A 677 18.17 6.69 25.82
C VAL A 677 17.74 5.66 26.85
N THR A 678 16.48 5.30 26.84
CA THR A 678 15.89 4.39 27.82
C THR A 678 15.97 2.95 27.37
N ASP A 679 16.05 2.03 28.31
CA ASP A 679 15.96 0.60 28.12
C ASP A 679 14.46 0.25 27.99
N THR A 680 13.96 0.29 26.75
CA THR A 680 12.54 0.05 26.46
C THR A 680 12.37 -1.27 25.74
N PHE A 681 11.22 -1.90 25.96
CA PHE A 681 10.85 -3.14 25.33
C PHE A 681 9.85 -2.90 24.18
N PRO A 682 9.91 -3.70 23.12
CA PRO A 682 8.96 -3.59 22.03
C PRO A 682 7.53 -3.72 22.54
N THR A 683 6.63 -3.01 21.89
CA THR A 683 5.19 -3.12 22.11
C THR A 683 4.61 -3.93 20.97
N TYR A 684 3.85 -4.98 21.29
CA TYR A 684 3.23 -5.84 20.28
C TYR A 684 1.75 -5.56 20.18
N ASN A 685 1.28 -5.51 18.95
CA ASN A 685 -0.10 -5.76 18.61
C ASN A 685 -0.20 -7.18 18.03
N ALA A 686 0.15 -8.19 18.85
CA ALA A 686 -0.13 -9.56 18.47
C ALA A 686 -1.63 -9.78 18.46
N PRO A 687 -2.17 -10.65 17.63
CA PRO A 687 -3.53 -11.12 17.76
C PRO A 687 -3.72 -11.61 19.19
N ARG A 688 -4.76 -11.13 19.86
CA ARG A 688 -5.03 -11.52 21.25
C ARG A 688 -5.61 -12.89 21.35
N SER A 689 -6.28 -13.34 20.31
CA SER A 689 -6.82 -14.69 20.25
C SER A 689 -6.54 -15.34 18.91
N MET A 690 -6.30 -16.62 18.91
CA MET A 690 -6.15 -17.43 17.71
C MET A 690 -6.85 -18.78 17.89
N VAL A 691 -7.32 -19.29 16.77
CA VAL A 691 -7.85 -20.64 16.65
C VAL A 691 -6.88 -21.44 15.80
N LEU A 692 -6.40 -22.56 16.31
CA LEU A 692 -5.48 -23.46 15.60
C LEU A 692 -6.22 -24.68 15.05
N LYS A 693 -5.65 -25.35 14.08
CA LYS A 693 -6.10 -26.67 13.66
C LYS A 693 -5.33 -27.74 14.43
N GLU A 694 -5.97 -28.85 14.73
CA GLU A 694 -5.32 -29.99 15.38
C GLU A 694 -4.12 -30.46 14.53
N GLY A 695 -2.95 -30.60 15.17
CA GLY A 695 -1.71 -30.95 14.52
C GLY A 695 -0.99 -29.75 13.82
N GLU A 696 -1.57 -28.57 13.86
CA GLU A 696 -0.91 -27.37 13.34
C GLU A 696 0.29 -26.98 14.20
N SER A 697 1.32 -26.46 13.54
CA SER A 697 2.49 -25.92 14.24
C SER A 697 2.64 -24.46 13.88
N ILE A 698 2.75 -23.60 14.90
CA ILE A 698 2.89 -22.16 14.72
C ILE A 698 4.07 -21.62 15.52
N SER A 699 4.82 -20.71 14.93
CA SER A 699 5.91 -20.02 15.60
C SER A 699 5.44 -18.68 16.16
N LEU A 700 5.48 -18.57 17.49
CA LEU A 700 5.35 -17.28 18.18
C LEU A 700 6.73 -16.65 18.26
N SER A 701 6.85 -15.37 17.97
CA SER A 701 8.13 -14.67 18.04
C SER A 701 8.00 -13.32 18.72
N THR A 702 9.06 -12.96 19.41
CA THR A 702 9.28 -11.61 19.93
C THR A 702 10.63 -11.13 19.42
N VAL A 703 10.71 -9.89 18.97
CA VAL A 703 11.97 -9.32 18.48
C VAL A 703 12.33 -8.12 19.35
N THR A 704 13.49 -8.22 19.98
CA THR A 704 14.15 -7.06 20.57
C THR A 704 15.57 -6.98 20.00
N THR A 705 16.03 -5.78 19.71
CA THR A 705 17.43 -5.52 19.33
C THR A 705 18.33 -5.31 20.54
N LEU A 706 17.81 -5.38 21.75
CA LEU A 706 18.63 -5.35 22.96
C LEU A 706 19.63 -6.49 22.93
N THR A 707 20.88 -6.18 22.57
CA THR A 707 21.96 -7.16 22.55
C THR A 707 22.15 -7.75 23.93
N GLY A 708 22.01 -9.08 24.06
CA GLY A 708 22.15 -9.76 25.35
C GLY A 708 20.86 -9.86 26.17
N ALA A 709 19.70 -9.51 25.60
CA ALA A 709 18.42 -9.81 26.22
C ALA A 709 18.21 -11.33 26.34
N THR A 710 17.54 -11.76 27.40
CA THR A 710 17.14 -13.15 27.62
C THR A 710 15.64 -13.25 27.70
N TYR A 711 15.11 -14.43 27.36
CA TYR A 711 13.67 -14.69 27.22
C TYR A 711 13.26 -15.86 28.08
N GLN A 712 11.99 -15.84 28.52
CA GLN A 712 11.31 -16.99 29.08
C GLN A 712 9.85 -16.95 28.63
N TRP A 713 9.39 -18.01 27.96
CA TRP A 713 8.01 -18.14 27.53
C TRP A 713 7.17 -18.82 28.60
N TYR A 714 5.91 -18.47 28.64
CA TYR A 714 4.91 -18.98 29.59
C TYR A 714 3.63 -19.38 28.82
N HIS A 715 2.97 -20.40 29.30
CA HIS A 715 1.63 -20.82 28.91
C HIS A 715 0.75 -20.83 30.16
N ASP A 716 -0.32 -20.04 30.17
CA ASP A 716 -1.21 -19.84 31.36
C ASP A 716 -0.40 -19.50 32.63
N ASP A 717 0.51 -18.52 32.52
CA ASP A 717 1.42 -18.10 33.60
C ASP A 717 2.40 -19.18 34.11
N VAL A 718 2.44 -20.34 33.48
CA VAL A 718 3.39 -21.42 33.80
C VAL A 718 4.56 -21.37 32.85
N ALA A 719 5.79 -21.24 33.37
CA ALA A 719 6.99 -21.21 32.58
C ALA A 719 7.12 -22.47 31.72
N ILE A 720 7.27 -22.30 30.40
CA ILE A 720 7.52 -23.40 29.48
C ILE A 720 9.00 -23.82 29.60
N PRO A 721 9.30 -25.06 29.98
CA PRO A 721 10.67 -25.50 30.17
C PRO A 721 11.51 -25.32 28.90
N ASP A 722 12.73 -24.77 29.05
CA ASP A 722 13.72 -24.57 27.98
C ASP A 722 13.29 -23.60 26.86
N ALA A 723 12.12 -22.92 26.98
CA ALA A 723 11.66 -21.94 26.03
C ALA A 723 12.29 -20.56 26.32
N THR A 724 13.59 -20.43 25.97
CA THR A 724 14.41 -19.26 26.27
C THR A 724 14.95 -18.55 25.03
N ALA A 725 14.45 -18.90 23.85
CA ALA A 725 14.77 -18.21 22.61
C ALA A 725 13.82 -17.01 22.36
N SER A 726 14.17 -16.13 21.45
CA SER A 726 13.30 -15.04 21.00
C SER A 726 12.03 -15.51 20.29
N SER A 727 11.92 -16.81 19.99
CA SER A 727 10.72 -17.43 19.45
C SER A 727 10.40 -18.71 20.19
N TYR A 728 9.11 -19.07 20.19
CA TYR A 728 8.60 -20.33 20.72
C TYR A 728 7.69 -20.97 19.68
N MET A 729 7.85 -22.27 19.43
CA MET A 729 7.02 -23.00 18.50
C MET A 729 5.98 -23.83 19.26
N ILE A 730 4.72 -23.53 19.03
CA ILE A 730 3.62 -24.45 19.37
C ILE A 730 3.67 -25.54 18.30
N SER A 731 4.02 -26.75 18.69
CA SER A 731 4.09 -27.90 17.78
C SER A 731 2.89 -28.81 18.01
N ASP A 732 2.32 -29.35 16.92
CA ASP A 732 1.24 -30.32 16.96
C ASP A 732 0.09 -29.85 17.87
N ALA A 733 -0.56 -28.75 17.52
CA ALA A 733 -1.63 -28.16 18.34
C ALA A 733 -2.69 -29.18 18.73
N THR A 734 -3.02 -29.21 20.01
CA THR A 734 -4.06 -30.03 20.62
C THR A 734 -4.87 -29.19 21.61
N THR A 735 -5.89 -29.72 22.18
CA THR A 735 -6.67 -29.04 23.26
C THR A 735 -5.80 -28.58 24.43
N ASP A 736 -4.63 -29.20 24.65
CA ASP A 736 -3.68 -28.77 25.68
C ASP A 736 -2.87 -27.52 25.30
N THR A 737 -2.95 -27.06 24.07
CA THR A 737 -2.34 -25.83 23.60
C THR A 737 -3.26 -24.61 23.73
N ILE A 738 -4.50 -24.81 24.10
CA ILE A 738 -5.44 -23.73 24.42
C ILE A 738 -4.94 -23.03 25.68
N GLY A 739 -4.84 -21.68 25.63
CA GLY A 739 -4.39 -20.90 26.75
C GLY A 739 -3.65 -19.62 26.31
N SER A 740 -3.21 -18.84 27.29
CA SER A 740 -2.52 -17.57 27.09
C SER A 740 -1.01 -17.80 26.97
N TYR A 741 -0.41 -17.28 25.91
CA TYR A 741 1.05 -17.32 25.69
C TYR A 741 1.66 -15.93 25.95
N THR A 742 2.58 -15.89 26.91
CA THR A 742 3.31 -14.67 27.26
C THR A 742 4.82 -14.92 27.22
N VAL A 743 5.60 -13.86 27.06
CA VAL A 743 7.06 -13.91 27.12
C VAL A 743 7.59 -12.84 28.08
N GLU A 744 8.41 -13.25 29.03
CA GLU A 744 9.20 -12.34 29.86
C GLU A 744 10.54 -12.08 29.16
N ILE A 745 10.81 -10.81 28.84
CA ILE A 745 12.09 -10.35 28.30
C ILE A 745 12.84 -9.69 29.43
N THR A 746 14.09 -10.12 29.61
CA THR A 746 15.01 -9.48 30.58
C THR A 746 16.12 -8.77 29.81
N ALA A 747 16.19 -7.45 29.93
CA ALA A 747 17.25 -6.64 29.37
C ALA A 747 18.60 -6.88 30.07
N PRO A 748 19.75 -6.53 29.47
CA PRO A 748 21.06 -6.58 30.11
C PRO A 748 21.17 -5.76 31.38
N SER A 749 20.36 -4.71 31.52
CA SER A 749 20.22 -3.90 32.74
C SER A 749 19.58 -4.66 33.92
N GLY A 750 18.97 -5.84 33.66
CA GLY A 750 18.17 -6.59 34.62
C GLY A 750 16.71 -6.16 34.67
N THR A 751 16.30 -5.18 33.88
CA THR A 751 14.90 -4.76 33.75
C THR A 751 14.11 -5.86 33.05
N LYS A 752 12.91 -6.14 33.53
CA LYS A 752 12.03 -7.18 33.02
C LYS A 752 10.74 -6.60 32.49
N LYS A 753 10.23 -7.17 31.40
CA LYS A 753 8.89 -6.91 30.88
C LYS A 753 8.26 -8.18 30.37
N THR A 754 7.02 -8.40 30.79
CA THR A 754 6.20 -9.48 30.25
C THR A 754 5.30 -8.93 29.14
N LEU A 755 5.32 -9.59 27.98
CA LEU A 755 4.48 -9.28 26.84
C LEU A 755 3.47 -10.40 26.65
N SER A 756 2.18 -10.06 26.53
CA SER A 756 1.16 -10.98 26.06
C SER A 756 1.30 -11.13 24.54
N ILE A 757 1.51 -12.32 24.06
CA ILE A 757 1.74 -12.59 22.63
C ILE A 757 0.45 -13.04 21.96
N CYS A 758 -0.23 -14.05 22.52
CA CYS A 758 -1.52 -14.49 22.00
C CYS A 758 -2.28 -15.35 23.03
N ASP A 759 -3.58 -15.46 22.82
CA ASP A 759 -4.45 -16.44 23.49
C ASP A 759 -4.92 -17.45 22.43
N VAL A 760 -4.56 -18.71 22.59
CA VAL A 760 -5.15 -19.79 21.80
C VAL A 760 -6.50 -20.14 22.41
N THR A 761 -7.58 -19.76 21.73
CA THR A 761 -8.94 -19.89 22.28
C THR A 761 -9.62 -21.19 21.92
N ASP A 762 -9.20 -21.82 20.82
CA ASP A 762 -9.73 -23.11 20.40
C ASP A 762 -8.70 -23.86 19.53
N VAL A 763 -8.85 -25.18 19.46
CA VAL A 763 -8.13 -26.03 18.51
C VAL A 763 -9.15 -26.87 17.75
N LEU A 764 -9.40 -26.46 16.50
CA LEU A 764 -10.31 -27.18 15.62
C LEU A 764 -9.70 -28.52 15.25
N SER A 765 -10.47 -29.60 15.43
CA SER A 765 -10.06 -30.91 14.96
C SER A 765 -9.67 -30.87 13.48
N SER A 766 -8.58 -31.54 13.12
CA SER A 766 -8.02 -31.53 11.78
C SER A 766 -9.10 -31.70 10.72
N ILE A 767 -9.10 -30.83 9.70
CA ILE A 767 -10.01 -30.97 8.57
C ILE A 767 -9.76 -32.34 7.94
N LYS A 768 -10.65 -33.25 8.19
CA LYS A 768 -10.59 -34.60 7.62
C LYS A 768 -11.36 -34.57 6.32
N MET A 769 -10.64 -34.42 5.21
CA MET A 769 -11.27 -34.38 3.89
C MET A 769 -12.18 -35.59 3.71
N GLY A 770 -13.45 -35.32 3.40
CA GLY A 770 -14.49 -36.32 3.27
C GLY A 770 -15.38 -36.51 4.51
N ASP A 771 -15.06 -35.93 5.66
CA ASP A 771 -15.90 -35.89 6.84
C ASP A 771 -16.95 -34.78 6.73
N VAL A 772 -17.99 -35.07 5.95
CA VAL A 772 -19.02 -34.10 5.55
C VAL A 772 -19.93 -33.73 6.73
N ASN A 773 -20.07 -34.62 7.69
CA ASN A 773 -20.97 -34.44 8.87
C ASN A 773 -20.23 -33.87 10.10
N GLY A 774 -18.88 -33.79 10.07
CA GLY A 774 -18.06 -33.26 11.16
C GLY A 774 -17.93 -34.16 12.39
N ASP A 775 -18.14 -35.48 12.23
CA ASP A 775 -18.07 -36.44 13.35
C ASP A 775 -16.67 -37.08 13.54
N ALA A 776 -15.66 -36.54 12.85
CA ALA A 776 -14.29 -36.98 12.82
C ALA A 776 -14.07 -38.36 12.15
N SER A 777 -15.06 -38.89 11.46
CA SER A 777 -14.98 -40.14 10.69
C SER A 777 -15.28 -39.86 9.22
N VAL A 778 -14.66 -40.57 8.30
CA VAL A 778 -15.06 -40.53 6.87
C VAL A 778 -15.69 -41.87 6.57
N ASP A 779 -17.02 -41.90 6.39
CA ASP A 779 -17.78 -43.10 6.19
C ASP A 779 -18.97 -42.95 5.22
N LEU A 780 -19.85 -43.93 5.18
CA LEU A 780 -21.02 -43.92 4.32
C LEU A 780 -22.05 -42.82 4.65
N LEU A 781 -22.04 -42.34 5.90
CA LEU A 781 -22.96 -41.26 6.30
C LEU A 781 -22.60 -39.97 5.63
N ASP A 782 -21.31 -39.70 5.43
CA ASP A 782 -20.80 -38.53 4.68
C ASP A 782 -21.23 -38.58 3.23
N VAL A 783 -21.04 -39.70 2.57
CA VAL A 783 -21.53 -39.91 1.21
C VAL A 783 -23.02 -39.65 1.09
N VAL A 784 -23.80 -40.15 2.02
CA VAL A 784 -25.26 -39.96 2.04
C VAL A 784 -25.63 -38.50 2.30
N LEU A 785 -24.89 -37.85 3.20
CA LEU A 785 -25.14 -36.46 3.54
C LEU A 785 -24.80 -35.53 2.37
N LEU A 786 -23.62 -35.67 1.73
CA LEU A 786 -23.23 -34.93 0.56
C LEU A 786 -24.19 -35.18 -0.63
N GLN A 787 -24.63 -36.43 -0.84
CA GLN A 787 -25.65 -36.72 -1.85
C GLN A 787 -26.97 -35.99 -1.57
N LYS A 788 -27.43 -35.96 -0.33
CA LYS A 788 -28.67 -35.24 0.06
C LYS A 788 -28.52 -33.74 -0.21
N TYR A 789 -27.34 -33.18 0.09
CA TYR A 789 -27.06 -31.79 -0.17
C TYR A 789 -27.11 -31.47 -1.68
N LEU A 790 -26.39 -32.23 -2.50
CA LEU A 790 -26.32 -32.01 -3.95
C LEU A 790 -27.68 -32.10 -4.64
N ILE A 791 -28.57 -32.97 -4.14
CA ILE A 791 -29.96 -33.09 -4.64
C ILE A 791 -30.95 -32.17 -3.90
N ARG A 792 -30.45 -31.22 -3.10
CA ARG A 792 -31.24 -30.24 -2.32
C ARG A 792 -32.27 -30.87 -1.36
N LYS A 793 -31.92 -31.98 -0.76
CA LYS A 793 -32.71 -32.65 0.28
C LYS A 793 -32.30 -32.34 1.69
N THR A 794 -31.17 -31.63 1.88
CA THR A 794 -30.71 -31.01 3.11
C THR A 794 -30.12 -29.65 2.78
N ASP A 795 -30.12 -28.76 3.76
CA ASP A 795 -29.49 -27.44 3.64
C ASP A 795 -27.98 -27.48 4.00
N GLY A 796 -27.27 -26.38 3.75
CA GLY A 796 -25.83 -26.25 4.01
C GLY A 796 -25.44 -26.23 5.49
N SER A 797 -26.37 -25.97 6.41
CA SER A 797 -26.11 -25.94 7.86
C SER A 797 -25.78 -27.31 8.48
N LYS A 798 -25.98 -28.37 7.71
CA LYS A 798 -25.73 -29.76 8.15
C LYS A 798 -24.52 -30.41 7.53
N ILE A 799 -23.76 -29.68 6.76
CA ILE A 799 -22.54 -30.17 6.12
C ILE A 799 -21.36 -29.25 6.43
N ASN A 800 -20.22 -29.84 6.64
CA ASN A 800 -18.98 -29.10 6.65
C ASN A 800 -18.52 -28.90 5.19
N VAL A 801 -18.70 -27.66 4.68
CA VAL A 801 -18.43 -27.31 3.28
C VAL A 801 -16.97 -27.55 2.92
N GLN A 802 -16.04 -27.17 3.79
CA GLN A 802 -14.60 -27.32 3.54
C GLN A 802 -14.17 -28.79 3.52
N GLN A 803 -14.74 -29.65 4.37
CA GLN A 803 -14.44 -31.07 4.40
C GLN A 803 -15.16 -31.83 3.29
N ALA A 804 -16.27 -31.28 2.79
CA ALA A 804 -17.06 -31.85 1.70
C ALA A 804 -16.50 -31.55 0.31
N ASP A 805 -15.71 -30.48 0.13
CA ASP A 805 -14.97 -30.14 -1.09
C ASP A 805 -13.75 -31.08 -1.22
N CYS A 806 -14.03 -32.33 -1.60
CA CYS A 806 -13.04 -33.39 -1.73
C CYS A 806 -12.12 -33.20 -2.95
N GLN A 807 -12.52 -32.36 -3.91
CA GLN A 807 -11.70 -31.88 -5.00
C GLN A 807 -11.51 -30.37 -4.82
N PRO A 808 -10.45 -29.92 -4.16
CA PRO A 808 -10.30 -28.52 -3.73
C PRO A 808 -10.42 -27.52 -4.91
N ASP A 809 -11.64 -27.15 -5.27
CA ASP A 809 -11.95 -26.21 -6.35
C ASP A 809 -12.99 -25.16 -5.90
N GLU A 810 -13.22 -25.07 -4.59
CA GLU A 810 -14.17 -24.15 -3.93
C GLU A 810 -15.62 -24.31 -4.37
N LYS A 811 -15.97 -25.47 -4.93
CA LYS A 811 -17.33 -25.79 -5.36
C LYS A 811 -17.77 -27.14 -4.82
N LEU A 812 -18.99 -27.23 -4.32
CA LEU A 812 -19.57 -28.51 -3.95
C LEU A 812 -20.43 -29.04 -5.10
N ASP A 813 -19.94 -30.09 -5.76
CA ASP A 813 -20.63 -30.71 -6.88
C ASP A 813 -20.51 -32.25 -6.91
N VAL A 814 -20.85 -32.83 -8.04
CA VAL A 814 -20.83 -34.29 -8.17
C VAL A 814 -19.41 -34.87 -8.17
N LEU A 815 -18.39 -34.04 -8.48
CA LEU A 815 -17.02 -34.52 -8.51
C LEU A 815 -16.50 -34.79 -7.10
N ASP A 816 -16.86 -33.97 -6.11
CA ASP A 816 -16.55 -34.19 -4.69
C ASP A 816 -17.13 -35.52 -4.21
N LEU A 817 -18.39 -35.77 -4.58
CA LEU A 817 -19.04 -37.04 -4.25
C LEU A 817 -18.34 -38.23 -4.92
N VAL A 818 -17.79 -38.06 -6.10
CA VAL A 818 -17.01 -39.11 -6.78
C VAL A 818 -15.69 -39.35 -6.08
N VAL A 819 -15.02 -38.27 -5.67
CA VAL A 819 -13.75 -38.36 -4.92
C VAL A 819 -14.00 -39.00 -3.56
N LEU A 820 -14.99 -38.54 -2.80
CA LEU A 820 -15.38 -39.11 -1.52
C LEU A 820 -15.69 -40.63 -1.62
N LYS A 821 -16.44 -41.03 -2.65
CA LYS A 821 -16.70 -42.44 -2.90
C LYS A 821 -15.44 -43.26 -3.22
N ARG A 822 -14.47 -42.65 -3.96
CA ARG A 822 -13.19 -43.32 -4.25
C ARG A 822 -12.32 -43.45 -2.99
N MET A 823 -12.38 -42.52 -2.07
CA MET A 823 -11.68 -42.61 -0.78
C MET A 823 -12.20 -43.79 0.04
N LEU A 824 -13.50 -44.03 0.03
CA LEU A 824 -14.11 -45.14 0.79
C LEU A 824 -14.08 -46.49 0.03
N PHE A 825 -14.14 -46.44 -1.29
CA PHE A 825 -14.15 -47.62 -2.15
C PHE A 825 -13.10 -47.45 -3.24
N PRO A 826 -11.79 -47.57 -2.93
CA PRO A 826 -10.75 -47.51 -3.96
C PRO A 826 -11.02 -48.59 -5.02
N PRO A 827 -10.82 -48.31 -6.31
CA PRO A 827 -10.95 -49.32 -7.34
C PRO A 827 -9.96 -50.48 -7.05
N SER A 828 -10.46 -51.73 -7.09
CA SER A 828 -9.58 -52.92 -6.98
C SER A 828 -8.51 -52.84 -8.08
N GLU A 829 -7.25 -53.00 -7.74
CA GLU A 829 -6.20 -53.10 -8.75
C GLU A 829 -6.56 -54.24 -9.72
N PRO A 830 -6.38 -54.01 -11.03
CA PRO A 830 -6.59 -55.06 -12.01
C PRO A 830 -5.61 -56.22 -11.68
N GLU A 831 -6.14 -57.41 -11.43
CA GLU A 831 -5.35 -58.62 -11.28
C GLU A 831 -4.42 -58.70 -12.51
N THR A 832 -3.12 -58.59 -12.30
CA THR A 832 -2.14 -58.87 -13.33
C THR A 832 -2.28 -60.36 -13.66
N GLU A 833 -2.85 -60.69 -14.81
CA GLU A 833 -2.75 -62.03 -15.41
C GLU A 833 -1.27 -62.40 -15.50
N GLN A 834 -0.84 -63.24 -14.55
CA GLN A 834 0.38 -63.97 -14.72
C GLN A 834 0.14 -65.07 -15.76
N GLY A 835 0.88 -64.95 -16.85
CA GLY A 835 0.77 -65.72 -18.05
C GLY A 835 0.88 -67.22 -17.88
N LEU A 836 0.21 -67.90 -18.77
CA LEU A 836 0.56 -69.21 -19.32
C LEU A 836 1.34 -68.96 -20.60
#